data_600b9885a7e97996d251f03d3c5772ba
#
_entry.id   600b9885a7e97996d251f03d3c5772ba
#
_cell.length_a   1.000
_cell.length_b   1.000
_cell.length_c   1.000
_cell.angle_alpha   90.00
_cell.angle_beta   90.00
_cell.angle_gamma   90.00
#
_symmetry.space_group_name_H-M   'P 1'
#
loop_
_entity.id
_entity.type
_entity.pdbx_description
1 polymer ?
#
loop_
_entity_poly.entity_id
_entity_poly.type
_entity_poly.pdbx_seq_one_letter_code
_entity_poly.pdbx_strand_id
1 'polypeptide(L)'
;GIRPTGPFRKCSKVVGDVMGNYHPHGNDAIYGTLVRLGQNFSTRYPLIEPQGNFGTPDDPPAAMRYTESRMSSLSSQLLDGIDEETVDFEPNYSGETSEPKVLPGRFPNLLINGAEGIAVAMATNMPPYNLKEITEAVKFTLKTKDPKPRDYLKIIKGPDFPTGGLIVDTPTIKEAILKGRGSIKLRAVADIEELGKGRSAIIVKELPYQASIDRIMEKIASLVQDKKLTGVSDLRNESSDRNGTRLVVELKRDAVPQVVLNDLFKFTQLQDTFSVNSVALVEGVPKVLSVPELIRYYIDHQIDVIQRRSKYRLEKAKARLHIVDGLLLALNKIDQIIKVIKSSKDVEVARKSLMSKFKLSEIQATHILDMPLRRLTALEKEKLEDEKKELKETIKDLTAILKSRAKQNQILIEELDAITDKFGDERRSRIVPDVGEVKIEDLIEDEEIIVSISSEGYIKSVPSTSYKKQGRGGKGVKAASSEEDVIEHLLSTSVHSYLLFFTDNGKVYRAKAHEIPKTNRTAKGSLIHNVLSMGQDEKVQAIIDTRDYETEKFLLIMTEKGTVKKSKFKDFDSNYKSLQAIKLKDGDKVVSVKTTSGKEDIILVSQKGQAIRFDENNLKAQGRSAMGVRGIKLREGDKVVGAATSREETLLFITAKGYGKRTKLDEFRRAGRGGLGVKALKVTEAKGDLIGAGPVDEDTEVMLMSTGGTAIRCAVKQIKQMSRVAQGVKVMKLSKEEEISAFIPIKNES
;
A
#
# COMPACT_ATOMS: atom_id res chain seq x y z
N GLY A 1 -13.96 25.51 -31.68
CA GLY A 1 -13.68 24.58 -31.61
C GLY A 1 -12.55 23.54 -31.61
N ILE A 2 -11.86 23.41 -30.50
CA ILE A 2 -10.86 22.33 -30.31
C ILE A 2 -11.61 21.10 -29.81
N ARG A 3 -11.65 20.01 -30.62
CA ARG A 3 -12.35 18.76 -30.28
C ARG A 3 -11.36 17.61 -30.09
N PRO A 4 -11.70 16.57 -29.33
CA PRO A 4 -10.82 15.40 -29.12
C PRO A 4 -10.41 14.68 -30.43
N THR A 5 -11.31 14.67 -31.41
CA THR A 5 -11.08 14.07 -32.75
C THR A 5 -10.51 15.05 -33.77
N GLY A 6 -10.35 16.33 -33.39
CA GLY A 6 -9.81 17.37 -34.24
C GLY A 6 -8.28 17.42 -34.26
N PRO A 7 -7.70 18.26 -35.13
CA PRO A 7 -6.26 18.45 -35.14
C PRO A 7 -5.77 19.16 -33.88
N PHE A 8 -4.53 18.87 -33.50
CA PHE A 8 -3.83 19.62 -32.47
C PHE A 8 -3.68 21.09 -32.86
N ARG A 9 -3.69 21.98 -31.88
CA ARG A 9 -3.51 23.42 -32.06
C ARG A 9 -2.32 23.91 -31.24
N LYS A 10 -1.57 24.88 -31.76
CA LYS A 10 -0.47 25.51 -31.03
C LYS A 10 -0.97 26.06 -29.69
N CYS A 11 -0.26 25.72 -28.60
CA CYS A 11 -0.61 26.22 -27.28
C CYS A 11 -0.61 27.76 -27.20
N SER A 12 0.28 28.41 -27.95
CA SER A 12 0.32 29.89 -28.04
C SER A 12 -0.99 30.49 -28.56
N LYS A 13 -1.66 29.81 -29.52
CA LYS A 13 -2.97 30.24 -30.00
C LYS A 13 -4.05 30.06 -28.93
N VAL A 14 -4.07 28.90 -28.27
CA VAL A 14 -5.04 28.62 -27.20
C VAL A 14 -4.87 29.61 -26.04
N VAL A 15 -3.63 29.90 -25.64
CA VAL A 15 -3.32 30.88 -24.60
C VAL A 15 -3.77 32.28 -25.00
N GLY A 16 -3.53 32.71 -26.27
CA GLY A 16 -3.97 33.96 -26.80
C GLY A 16 -5.50 34.12 -26.80
N ASP A 17 -6.22 33.10 -27.24
CA ASP A 17 -7.69 33.09 -27.25
C ASP A 17 -8.27 33.15 -25.83
N VAL A 18 -7.69 32.42 -24.87
CA VAL A 18 -8.10 32.48 -23.45
C VAL A 18 -7.81 33.83 -22.82
N MET A 19 -6.63 34.38 -23.04
CA MET A 19 -6.22 35.67 -22.54
C MET A 19 -7.11 36.80 -23.07
N GLY A 20 -7.39 36.77 -24.38
CA GLY A 20 -8.17 37.79 -25.05
C GLY A 20 -9.67 37.79 -24.70
N ASN A 21 -10.25 36.59 -24.46
CA ASN A 21 -11.70 36.49 -24.33
C ASN A 21 -12.19 36.16 -22.90
N TYR A 22 -11.37 35.49 -22.06
CA TYR A 22 -11.88 34.90 -20.82
C TYR A 22 -11.04 35.24 -19.58
N HIS A 23 -9.71 35.39 -19.71
CA HIS A 23 -8.83 35.51 -18.55
C HIS A 23 -7.73 36.56 -18.77
N PRO A 24 -7.97 37.82 -18.38
CA PRO A 24 -7.06 38.95 -18.64
C PRO A 24 -5.84 38.97 -17.70
N HIS A 25 -5.08 37.90 -17.69
CA HIS A 25 -3.84 37.72 -16.92
C HIS A 25 -2.66 37.33 -17.81
N GLY A 26 -1.46 37.21 -17.22
CA GLY A 26 -0.25 36.90 -17.96
C GLY A 26 -0.32 35.52 -18.67
N ASN A 27 0.25 35.45 -19.87
CA ASN A 27 0.32 34.27 -20.71
C ASN A 27 0.96 33.05 -20.00
N ASP A 28 1.95 33.27 -19.14
CA ASP A 28 2.66 32.20 -18.43
C ASP A 28 1.76 31.49 -17.41
N ALA A 29 0.86 32.22 -16.74
CA ALA A 29 -0.12 31.63 -15.83
C ALA A 29 -1.13 30.75 -16.57
N ILE A 30 -1.61 31.21 -17.74
CA ILE A 30 -2.55 30.47 -18.58
C ILE A 30 -1.87 29.23 -19.18
N TYR A 31 -0.65 29.40 -19.72
CA TYR A 31 0.11 28.28 -20.27
C TYR A 31 0.47 27.24 -19.22
N GLY A 32 0.92 27.68 -18.03
CA GLY A 32 1.21 26.76 -16.92
C GLY A 32 0.00 25.92 -16.49
N THR A 33 -1.20 26.52 -16.51
CA THR A 33 -2.45 25.81 -16.23
C THR A 33 -2.79 24.81 -17.34
N LEU A 34 -2.68 25.23 -18.61
CA LEU A 34 -2.90 24.35 -19.77
C LEU A 34 -1.97 23.12 -19.72
N VAL A 35 -0.70 23.34 -19.43
CA VAL A 35 0.30 22.28 -19.29
C VAL A 35 -0.09 21.32 -18.15
N ARG A 36 -0.39 21.85 -16.97
CA ARG A 36 -0.77 21.02 -15.79
C ARG A 36 -1.97 20.14 -16.08
N LEU A 37 -2.98 20.64 -16.79
CA LEU A 37 -4.16 19.86 -17.20
C LEU A 37 -3.85 18.72 -18.18
N GLY A 38 -2.72 18.76 -18.87
CA GLY A 38 -2.24 17.72 -19.79
C GLY A 38 -1.21 16.76 -19.18
N GLN A 39 -0.63 17.08 -18.01
CA GLN A 39 0.38 16.27 -17.35
C GLN A 39 -0.26 15.12 -16.55
N ASN A 40 0.06 13.88 -16.86
CA ASN A 40 -0.46 12.67 -16.21
C ASN A 40 0.08 12.45 -14.79
N PHE A 41 1.14 13.17 -14.40
CA PHE A 41 1.72 13.18 -13.06
C PHE A 41 1.20 14.35 -12.19
N SER A 42 0.55 15.35 -12.81
CA SER A 42 -0.05 16.51 -12.11
C SER A 42 -1.56 16.39 -11.97
N THR A 43 -2.24 15.82 -12.97
CA THR A 43 -3.70 15.69 -13.04
C THR A 43 -4.08 14.22 -13.08
N ARG A 44 -4.94 13.78 -12.18
CA ARG A 44 -5.32 12.35 -12.05
C ARG A 44 -6.04 11.81 -13.28
N TYR A 45 -6.92 12.63 -13.87
CA TYR A 45 -7.65 12.39 -15.11
C TYR A 45 -7.44 13.57 -16.05
N PRO A 46 -6.39 13.55 -16.90
CA PRO A 46 -6.02 14.68 -17.75
C PRO A 46 -7.16 15.16 -18.64
N LEU A 47 -7.33 16.49 -18.70
CA LEU A 47 -8.37 17.16 -19.48
C LEU A 47 -7.87 17.65 -20.84
N ILE A 48 -6.56 17.72 -20.99
CA ILE A 48 -5.85 18.12 -22.20
C ILE A 48 -5.03 16.96 -22.70
N GLU A 49 -5.07 16.73 -24.02
CA GLU A 49 -4.18 15.82 -24.71
C GLU A 49 -2.98 16.61 -25.25
N PRO A 50 -1.76 16.36 -24.76
CA PRO A 50 -0.58 17.12 -25.13
C PRO A 50 0.10 16.57 -26.37
N GLN A 51 0.77 17.43 -27.12
CA GLN A 51 1.72 17.07 -28.17
C GLN A 51 2.97 17.94 -28.09
N GLY A 52 4.13 17.30 -28.04
CA GLY A 52 5.42 17.93 -27.75
C GLY A 52 5.81 17.80 -26.27
N ASN A 53 6.82 18.53 -25.85
CA ASN A 53 7.36 18.48 -24.49
C ASN A 53 6.53 19.31 -23.53
N PHE A 54 5.71 18.62 -22.72
CA PHE A 54 4.93 19.21 -21.61
C PHE A 54 5.64 19.11 -20.25
N GLY A 55 6.96 18.86 -20.25
CA GLY A 55 7.76 18.74 -19.04
C GLY A 55 7.67 17.37 -18.37
N THR A 56 8.48 17.22 -17.33
CA THR A 56 8.50 16.09 -16.40
C THR A 56 8.28 16.63 -14.99
N PRO A 57 8.22 15.81 -13.94
CA PRO A 57 8.19 16.30 -12.58
C PRO A 57 9.38 17.19 -12.20
N ASP A 58 10.52 17.03 -12.88
CA ASP A 58 11.77 17.73 -12.61
C ASP A 58 12.12 18.79 -13.66
N ASP A 59 11.67 18.60 -14.93
CA ASP A 59 11.98 19.51 -16.03
C ASP A 59 10.77 20.37 -16.44
N PRO A 60 10.99 21.67 -16.76
CA PRO A 60 9.93 22.54 -17.24
C PRO A 60 9.46 22.13 -18.64
N PRO A 61 8.22 22.50 -19.04
CA PRO A 61 7.75 22.29 -20.39
C PRO A 61 8.50 23.20 -21.39
N ALA A 62 8.49 22.80 -22.65
CA ALA A 62 8.94 23.67 -23.75
C ALA A 62 8.05 24.91 -23.86
N ALA A 63 8.57 26.01 -24.42
CA ALA A 63 7.81 27.23 -24.62
C ALA A 63 6.55 26.98 -25.48
N MET A 64 5.46 27.70 -25.20
CA MET A 64 4.13 27.48 -25.81
C MET A 64 4.09 27.56 -27.35
N ARG A 65 5.09 28.17 -27.99
CA ARG A 65 5.22 28.22 -29.45
C ARG A 65 5.63 26.89 -30.08
N TYR A 66 6.21 25.99 -29.29
CA TYR A 66 6.64 24.64 -29.75
C TYR A 66 5.62 23.54 -29.45
N THR A 67 4.83 23.71 -28.40
CA THR A 67 3.87 22.71 -27.96
C THR A 67 2.50 22.87 -28.63
N GLU A 68 1.77 21.77 -28.70
CA GLU A 68 0.41 21.72 -29.22
C GLU A 68 -0.51 20.98 -28.24
N SER A 69 -1.79 21.27 -28.34
CA SER A 69 -2.79 20.66 -27.48
C SER A 69 -4.14 20.50 -28.16
N ARG A 70 -4.93 19.59 -27.62
CA ARG A 70 -6.38 19.47 -27.89
C ARG A 70 -7.10 18.98 -26.66
N MET A 71 -8.42 19.04 -26.66
CA MET A 71 -9.22 18.48 -25.56
C MET A 71 -9.04 16.95 -25.50
N SER A 72 -8.96 16.39 -24.31
CA SER A 72 -9.10 14.95 -24.10
C SER A 72 -10.56 14.50 -24.32
N SER A 73 -10.77 13.22 -24.59
CA SER A 73 -12.14 12.68 -24.73
C SER A 73 -12.96 12.83 -23.45
N LEU A 74 -12.33 12.80 -22.28
CA LEU A 74 -13.01 13.02 -21.01
C LEU A 74 -13.47 14.49 -20.86
N SER A 75 -12.62 15.46 -21.22
CA SER A 75 -12.93 16.89 -21.07
C SER A 75 -14.13 17.32 -21.90
N SER A 76 -14.44 16.65 -23.01
CA SER A 76 -15.65 16.95 -23.78
C SER A 76 -16.94 16.73 -22.98
N GLN A 77 -16.91 15.83 -21.98
CA GLN A 77 -18.04 15.57 -21.11
C GLN A 77 -18.34 16.74 -20.14
N LEU A 78 -17.37 17.65 -19.92
CA LEU A 78 -17.61 18.86 -19.13
C LEU A 78 -18.48 19.89 -19.88
N LEU A 79 -18.44 19.88 -21.20
CA LEU A 79 -19.12 20.85 -22.06
C LEU A 79 -20.38 20.30 -22.73
N ASP A 80 -20.64 19.01 -22.58
CA ASP A 80 -21.76 18.36 -23.27
C ASP A 80 -23.10 18.95 -22.82
N GLY A 81 -23.90 19.41 -23.80
CA GLY A 81 -25.17 20.10 -23.56
C GLY A 81 -25.05 21.60 -23.23
N ILE A 82 -23.89 22.23 -23.35
CA ILE A 82 -23.70 23.66 -23.06
C ILE A 82 -24.56 24.56 -23.97
N ASP A 83 -24.81 24.14 -25.21
CA ASP A 83 -25.67 24.86 -26.18
C ASP A 83 -27.17 24.59 -25.97
N GLU A 84 -27.55 23.82 -24.93
CA GLU A 84 -28.93 23.44 -24.65
C GLU A 84 -29.51 24.17 -23.42
N GLU A 85 -29.05 25.37 -23.13
CA GLU A 85 -29.48 26.23 -22.01
C GLU A 85 -29.35 25.55 -20.64
N THR A 86 -28.41 24.63 -20.50
CA THR A 86 -28.20 23.85 -19.29
C THR A 86 -27.60 24.61 -18.13
N VAL A 87 -26.90 25.72 -18.41
CA VAL A 87 -26.25 26.61 -17.46
C VAL A 87 -26.48 28.07 -17.83
N ASP A 88 -26.31 28.95 -16.85
CA ASP A 88 -26.41 30.40 -17.06
C ASP A 88 -25.14 30.94 -17.67
N PHE A 89 -25.29 31.98 -18.51
CA PHE A 89 -24.20 32.73 -19.10
C PHE A 89 -24.19 34.17 -18.54
N GLU A 90 -23.01 34.72 -18.47
CA GLU A 90 -22.80 36.13 -18.10
C GLU A 90 -21.83 36.80 -19.08
N PRO A 91 -21.81 38.12 -19.20
CA PRO A 91 -20.82 38.81 -20.00
C PRO A 91 -19.40 38.48 -19.52
N ASN A 92 -18.46 38.33 -20.46
CA ASN A 92 -17.04 38.20 -20.15
C ASN A 92 -16.51 39.54 -19.58
N TYR A 93 -15.24 39.57 -19.18
CA TYR A 93 -14.61 40.75 -18.57
C TYR A 93 -14.65 42.02 -19.44
N SER A 94 -14.68 41.88 -20.79
CA SER A 94 -14.77 43.00 -21.72
C SER A 94 -16.21 43.38 -22.09
N GLY A 95 -17.18 42.53 -21.82
CA GLY A 95 -18.57 42.66 -22.23
C GLY A 95 -18.83 42.39 -23.72
N GLU A 96 -17.83 41.97 -24.47
CA GLU A 96 -17.95 41.72 -25.93
C GLU A 96 -18.53 40.33 -26.23
N THR A 97 -18.30 39.36 -25.36
CA THR A 97 -18.79 37.99 -25.49
C THR A 97 -19.44 37.53 -24.18
N SER A 98 -20.00 36.35 -24.17
CA SER A 98 -20.55 35.74 -22.97
C SER A 98 -19.79 34.43 -22.63
N GLU A 99 -19.74 34.14 -21.33
CA GLU A 99 -19.13 32.94 -20.79
C GLU A 99 -20.08 32.24 -19.82
N PRO A 100 -19.99 30.91 -19.67
CA PRO A 100 -20.83 30.18 -18.73
C PRO A 100 -20.36 30.46 -17.30
N LYS A 101 -21.32 30.68 -16.37
CA LYS A 101 -21.03 30.81 -14.93
C LYS A 101 -20.42 29.54 -14.35
N VAL A 102 -20.91 28.39 -14.80
CA VAL A 102 -20.43 27.07 -14.47
C VAL A 102 -20.55 26.17 -15.70
N LEU A 103 -19.82 25.06 -15.76
CA LEU A 103 -19.95 24.09 -16.85
C LEU A 103 -21.06 23.08 -16.55
N PRO A 104 -21.70 22.48 -17.57
CA PRO A 104 -22.65 21.38 -17.37
C PRO A 104 -22.06 20.22 -16.58
N GLY A 105 -20.81 19.80 -16.89
CA GLY A 105 -19.98 18.92 -16.07
C GLY A 105 -20.59 17.57 -15.74
N ARG A 106 -20.74 16.68 -16.73
CA ARG A 106 -21.35 15.35 -16.55
C ARG A 106 -20.66 14.42 -15.56
N PHE A 107 -19.46 14.76 -15.10
CA PHE A 107 -18.74 14.05 -14.05
C PHE A 107 -18.21 15.04 -13.02
N PRO A 108 -18.00 14.61 -11.76
CA PRO A 108 -17.59 15.49 -10.67
C PRO A 108 -16.10 15.83 -10.73
N ASN A 109 -15.68 16.69 -11.68
CA ASN A 109 -14.28 17.02 -11.96
C ASN A 109 -13.54 17.53 -10.73
N LEU A 110 -14.20 18.34 -9.90
CA LEU A 110 -13.60 18.87 -8.67
C LEU A 110 -13.17 17.78 -7.69
N LEU A 111 -13.91 16.67 -7.64
CA LEU A 111 -13.59 15.51 -6.79
C LEU A 111 -12.54 14.60 -7.43
N ILE A 112 -12.64 14.32 -8.72
CA ILE A 112 -11.72 13.33 -9.32
C ILE A 112 -10.34 13.89 -9.68
N ASN A 113 -10.23 15.21 -9.89
CA ASN A 113 -8.96 15.88 -10.19
C ASN A 113 -8.46 16.78 -9.04
N GLY A 114 -9.31 17.08 -8.06
CA GLY A 114 -8.98 18.01 -7.01
C GLY A 114 -8.89 19.47 -7.49
N ALA A 115 -8.43 20.32 -6.62
CA ALA A 115 -8.14 21.73 -6.92
C ALA A 115 -7.11 22.29 -5.95
N GLU A 116 -6.24 23.15 -6.47
CA GLU A 116 -5.29 23.93 -5.68
C GLU A 116 -5.35 25.39 -6.12
N GLY A 117 -5.45 26.30 -5.18
CA GLY A 117 -5.49 27.72 -5.50
C GLY A 117 -5.39 28.62 -4.28
N ILE A 118 -4.83 29.79 -4.50
CA ILE A 118 -4.65 30.84 -3.49
C ILE A 118 -5.43 32.07 -3.94
N ALA A 119 -6.41 32.52 -3.14
CA ALA A 119 -7.17 33.72 -3.35
C ALA A 119 -6.91 34.71 -2.21
N VAL A 120 -7.54 35.89 -2.28
CA VAL A 120 -7.46 36.86 -1.17
C VAL A 120 -8.19 36.29 0.05
N ALA A 121 -7.47 36.20 1.17
CA ALA A 121 -7.97 35.73 2.46
C ALA A 121 -8.42 34.25 2.51
N MET A 122 -8.25 33.46 1.44
CA MET A 122 -8.60 32.04 1.43
C MET A 122 -7.71 31.23 0.49
N ALA A 123 -7.59 29.95 0.75
CA ALA A 123 -6.91 29.00 -0.12
C ALA A 123 -7.70 27.69 -0.16
N THR A 124 -7.65 27.00 -1.29
CA THR A 124 -8.17 25.65 -1.42
C THR A 124 -7.05 24.68 -1.76
N ASN A 125 -7.11 23.49 -1.19
CA ASN A 125 -6.23 22.38 -1.53
C ASN A 125 -7.01 21.07 -1.39
N MET A 126 -7.63 20.65 -2.49
CA MET A 126 -8.46 19.46 -2.56
C MET A 126 -7.69 18.32 -3.22
N PRO A 127 -7.58 17.15 -2.58
CA PRO A 127 -6.95 16.02 -3.21
C PRO A 127 -7.86 15.40 -4.28
N PRO A 128 -7.29 14.72 -5.29
CA PRO A 128 -8.06 13.93 -6.25
C PRO A 128 -8.54 12.61 -5.64
N TYR A 129 -9.66 12.09 -6.14
CA TYR A 129 -10.25 10.80 -5.76
C TYR A 129 -10.45 9.90 -6.98
N ASN A 130 -10.54 8.61 -6.76
CA ASN A 130 -10.78 7.64 -7.83
C ASN A 130 -12.21 7.77 -8.40
N LEU A 131 -12.34 7.81 -9.74
CA LEU A 131 -13.62 8.00 -10.42
C LEU A 131 -14.63 6.89 -10.10
N LYS A 132 -14.20 5.62 -10.03
CA LYS A 132 -15.09 4.51 -9.69
C LYS A 132 -15.64 4.66 -8.26
N GLU A 133 -14.79 5.01 -7.28
CA GLU A 133 -15.22 5.22 -5.90
C GLU A 133 -16.22 6.39 -5.78
N ILE A 134 -15.96 7.50 -6.46
CA ILE A 134 -16.85 8.66 -6.45
C ILE A 134 -18.18 8.33 -7.16
N THR A 135 -18.16 7.62 -8.27
CA THR A 135 -19.37 7.16 -8.96
C THR A 135 -20.23 6.29 -8.05
N GLU A 136 -19.62 5.31 -7.37
CA GLU A 136 -20.35 4.47 -6.42
C GLU A 136 -20.91 5.29 -5.23
N ALA A 137 -20.18 6.30 -4.77
CA ALA A 137 -20.66 7.18 -3.71
C ALA A 137 -21.85 8.08 -4.16
N VAL A 138 -21.84 8.55 -5.41
CA VAL A 138 -23.00 9.25 -6.02
C VAL A 138 -24.20 8.32 -6.11
N LYS A 139 -24.02 7.09 -6.61
CA LYS A 139 -25.08 6.08 -6.70
C LYS A 139 -25.64 5.72 -5.32
N PHE A 140 -24.78 5.56 -4.34
CA PHE A 140 -25.15 5.33 -2.94
C PHE A 140 -26.04 6.47 -2.41
N THR A 141 -25.63 7.72 -2.66
CA THR A 141 -26.38 8.92 -2.23
C THR A 141 -27.77 8.95 -2.86
N LEU A 142 -27.90 8.63 -4.15
CA LEU A 142 -29.17 8.63 -4.89
C LEU A 142 -30.12 7.50 -4.47
N LYS A 143 -29.59 6.36 -4.05
CA LYS A 143 -30.37 5.16 -3.66
C LYS A 143 -30.73 5.14 -2.18
N THR A 144 -30.02 5.88 -1.33
CA THR A 144 -30.21 5.87 0.13
C THR A 144 -31.04 7.07 0.58
N LYS A 145 -32.11 6.82 1.33
CA LYS A 145 -33.06 7.87 1.78
C LYS A 145 -32.41 8.90 2.71
N ASP A 146 -31.49 8.47 3.58
CA ASP A 146 -30.76 9.33 4.55
C ASP A 146 -29.32 8.82 4.70
N PRO A 147 -28.44 9.11 3.70
CA PRO A 147 -27.06 8.63 3.74
C PRO A 147 -26.27 9.37 4.82
N LYS A 148 -25.72 8.63 5.79
CA LYS A 148 -24.92 9.21 6.86
C LYS A 148 -23.48 9.42 6.41
N PRO A 149 -22.80 10.51 6.83
CA PRO A 149 -21.42 10.80 6.40
C PRO A 149 -20.45 9.63 6.58
N ARG A 150 -20.57 8.87 7.67
CA ARG A 150 -19.69 7.70 7.94
C ARG A 150 -19.86 6.55 6.95
N ASP A 151 -21.01 6.43 6.27
CA ASP A 151 -21.22 5.33 5.31
C ASP A 151 -20.37 5.51 4.05
N TYR A 152 -20.03 6.74 3.70
CA TYR A 152 -19.15 7.04 2.58
C TYR A 152 -17.73 6.48 2.76
N LEU A 153 -17.26 6.31 4.01
CA LEU A 153 -15.94 5.72 4.30
C LEU A 153 -15.82 4.24 3.90
N LYS A 154 -16.95 3.56 3.68
CA LYS A 154 -16.96 2.18 3.17
C LYS A 154 -16.68 2.14 1.66
N ILE A 155 -17.01 3.23 0.95
CA ILE A 155 -16.92 3.36 -0.51
C ILE A 155 -15.64 4.12 -0.87
N ILE A 156 -15.45 5.31 -0.30
CA ILE A 156 -14.29 6.19 -0.56
C ILE A 156 -13.21 5.85 0.46
N LYS A 157 -12.15 5.20 0.01
CA LYS A 157 -11.05 4.76 0.88
C LYS A 157 -10.13 5.91 1.28
N GLY A 158 -9.93 6.85 0.38
CA GLY A 158 -9.05 8.01 0.53
C GLY A 158 -8.76 8.66 -0.80
N PRO A 159 -7.92 9.70 -0.83
CA PRO A 159 -7.42 10.27 -2.08
C PRO A 159 -6.74 9.26 -2.99
N ASP A 160 -6.67 9.58 -4.28
CA ASP A 160 -6.01 8.76 -5.31
C ASP A 160 -5.14 9.65 -6.19
N PHE A 161 -3.87 9.76 -5.84
CA PHE A 161 -2.93 10.69 -6.48
C PHE A 161 -2.43 10.16 -7.83
N PRO A 162 -2.14 11.05 -8.80
CA PRO A 162 -1.69 10.66 -10.13
C PRO A 162 -0.35 9.90 -10.13
N THR A 163 0.55 10.20 -9.21
CA THR A 163 1.86 9.55 -9.07
C THR A 163 1.85 8.25 -8.24
N GLY A 164 0.67 7.82 -7.77
CA GLY A 164 0.57 6.63 -6.93
C GLY A 164 1.05 6.86 -5.51
N GLY A 165 2.02 6.07 -5.07
CA GLY A 165 2.57 6.15 -3.72
C GLY A 165 1.71 5.46 -2.66
N LEU A 166 2.17 5.54 -1.41
CA LEU A 166 1.49 5.00 -0.24
C LEU A 166 0.83 6.14 0.54
N ILE A 167 -0.41 5.93 0.94
CA ILE A 167 -1.15 6.79 1.87
C ILE A 167 -1.19 6.06 3.21
N VAL A 168 -0.64 6.67 4.25
CA VAL A 168 -0.66 6.10 5.60
C VAL A 168 -2.04 6.31 6.21
N ASP A 169 -2.75 5.24 6.57
CA ASP A 169 -4.11 5.29 7.16
C ASP A 169 -4.06 5.90 8.57
N THR A 170 -4.31 7.19 8.64
CA THR A 170 -4.43 7.94 9.88
C THR A 170 -5.88 8.38 10.09
N PRO A 171 -6.31 8.68 11.32
CA PRO A 171 -7.64 9.26 11.57
C PRO A 171 -7.93 10.52 10.75
N THR A 172 -6.89 11.24 10.33
CA THR A 172 -6.98 12.49 9.55
C THR A 172 -7.48 12.28 8.12
N ILE A 173 -7.31 11.08 7.51
CA ILE A 173 -7.95 10.74 6.23
C ILE A 173 -9.47 10.81 6.36
N LYS A 174 -10.00 10.22 7.43
CA LYS A 174 -11.45 10.24 7.73
C LYS A 174 -11.93 11.66 7.97
N GLU A 175 -11.15 12.48 8.66
CA GLU A 175 -11.46 13.90 8.85
C GLU A 175 -11.45 14.68 7.54
N ALA A 176 -10.47 14.43 6.67
CA ALA A 176 -10.41 15.05 5.34
C ALA A 176 -11.68 14.74 4.52
N ILE A 177 -12.14 13.49 4.52
CA ILE A 177 -13.36 13.08 3.82
C ILE A 177 -14.62 13.67 4.47
N LEU A 178 -14.74 13.62 5.80
CA LEU A 178 -15.98 13.96 6.53
C LEU A 178 -16.09 15.42 6.92
N LYS A 179 -14.97 16.17 6.97
CA LYS A 179 -14.93 17.58 7.41
C LYS A 179 -14.32 18.53 6.37
N GLY A 180 -13.76 18.00 5.26
CA GLY A 180 -13.06 18.79 4.25
C GLY A 180 -11.73 19.40 4.72
N ARG A 181 -11.20 18.97 5.86
CA ARG A 181 -9.91 19.38 6.41
C ARG A 181 -9.19 18.19 7.02
N GLY A 182 -7.88 18.12 6.81
CA GLY A 182 -7.05 17.06 7.38
C GLY A 182 -5.64 17.09 6.80
N SER A 183 -4.79 16.24 7.36
CA SER A 183 -3.38 16.12 6.97
C SER A 183 -3.14 14.67 6.56
N ILE A 184 -2.82 14.45 5.30
CA ILE A 184 -2.63 13.12 4.73
C ILE A 184 -1.15 12.85 4.55
N LYS A 185 -0.65 11.82 5.23
CA LYS A 185 0.75 11.41 5.12
C LYS A 185 0.94 10.54 3.87
N LEU A 186 1.80 11.00 2.97
CA LEU A 186 2.18 10.33 1.74
C LEU A 186 3.58 9.74 1.87
N ARG A 187 3.81 8.59 1.27
CA ARG A 187 5.11 7.93 1.30
C ARG A 187 5.45 7.33 -0.06
N ALA A 188 6.72 7.39 -0.44
CA ALA A 188 7.26 6.74 -1.62
C ALA A 188 7.14 5.21 -1.54
N VAL A 189 7.07 4.56 -2.69
CA VAL A 189 7.24 3.11 -2.81
C VAL A 189 8.71 2.84 -3.07
N ALA A 190 9.35 2.14 -2.16
CA ALA A 190 10.76 1.80 -2.25
C ALA A 190 10.99 0.33 -1.92
N ASP A 191 11.81 -0.34 -2.74
CA ASP A 191 12.25 -1.72 -2.57
C ASP A 191 13.75 -1.76 -2.32
N ILE A 192 14.22 -2.86 -1.71
CA ILE A 192 15.65 -3.09 -1.51
C ILE A 192 16.10 -4.17 -2.49
N GLU A 193 17.06 -3.84 -3.34
CA GLU A 193 17.67 -4.75 -4.32
C GLU A 193 19.11 -5.06 -3.96
N GLU A 194 19.55 -6.31 -4.13
CA GLU A 194 20.96 -6.70 -4.00
C GLU A 194 21.72 -6.46 -5.31
N LEU A 195 22.78 -5.68 -5.25
CA LEU A 195 23.64 -5.36 -6.40
C LEU A 195 24.81 -6.36 -6.62
N GLY A 196 24.87 -7.42 -5.82
CA GLY A 196 25.98 -8.37 -5.80
C GLY A 196 27.18 -7.87 -4.98
N LYS A 197 28.11 -8.80 -4.67
CA LYS A 197 29.31 -8.55 -3.82
C LYS A 197 28.98 -7.94 -2.44
N GLY A 198 27.80 -8.25 -1.88
CA GLY A 198 27.37 -7.76 -0.56
C GLY A 198 27.00 -6.27 -0.52
N ARG A 199 26.66 -5.67 -1.67
CA ARG A 199 26.08 -4.31 -1.76
C ARG A 199 24.61 -4.38 -2.02
N SER A 200 23.86 -3.45 -1.46
CA SER A 200 22.43 -3.28 -1.66
C SER A 200 22.12 -1.87 -2.17
N ALA A 201 20.98 -1.70 -2.79
CA ALA A 201 20.45 -0.39 -3.15
C ALA A 201 18.98 -0.29 -2.75
N ILE A 202 18.56 0.92 -2.40
CA ILE A 202 17.16 1.28 -2.23
C ILE A 202 16.69 1.83 -3.58
N ILE A 203 15.65 1.20 -4.15
CA ILE A 203 15.07 1.55 -5.43
C ILE A 203 13.71 2.18 -5.19
N VAL A 204 13.59 3.48 -5.44
CA VAL A 204 12.32 4.21 -5.33
C VAL A 204 11.59 4.12 -6.67
N LYS A 205 10.37 3.56 -6.65
CA LYS A 205 9.55 3.29 -7.83
C LYS A 205 8.37 4.25 -7.98
N GLU A 206 7.86 4.79 -6.87
CA GLU A 206 6.79 5.79 -6.87
C GLU A 206 7.13 6.87 -5.84
N LEU A 207 6.77 8.10 -6.14
CA LEU A 207 7.01 9.26 -5.26
C LEU A 207 5.71 9.78 -4.67
N PRO A 208 5.76 10.45 -3.51
CA PRO A 208 4.66 11.30 -3.04
C PRO A 208 4.26 12.32 -4.11
N TYR A 209 2.97 12.64 -4.15
CA TYR A 209 2.45 13.63 -5.08
C TYR A 209 3.19 14.97 -4.94
N GLN A 210 3.58 15.58 -6.07
CA GLN A 210 4.36 16.83 -6.17
C GLN A 210 5.82 16.75 -5.66
N ALA A 211 6.33 15.56 -5.32
CA ALA A 211 7.74 15.42 -4.99
C ALA A 211 8.61 15.41 -6.27
N SER A 212 9.79 16.01 -6.19
CA SER A 212 10.79 16.10 -7.25
C SER A 212 11.97 15.18 -6.94
N ILE A 213 12.42 14.38 -7.91
CA ILE A 213 13.57 13.50 -7.77
C ILE A 213 14.84 14.34 -7.52
N ASP A 214 15.04 15.40 -8.29
CA ASP A 214 16.22 16.25 -8.21
C ASP A 214 16.35 16.89 -6.83
N ARG A 215 15.27 17.43 -6.30
CA ARG A 215 15.25 18.00 -4.94
C ARG A 215 15.51 16.94 -3.87
N ILE A 216 15.00 15.71 -4.06
CA ILE A 216 15.27 14.59 -3.14
C ILE A 216 16.74 14.22 -3.21
N MET A 217 17.34 14.12 -4.40
CA MET A 217 18.76 13.81 -4.59
C MET A 217 19.66 14.88 -3.98
N GLU A 218 19.39 16.15 -4.23
CA GLU A 218 20.11 17.29 -3.62
C GLU A 218 20.04 17.23 -2.09
N LYS A 219 18.85 16.94 -1.56
CA LYS A 219 18.64 16.81 -0.11
C LYS A 219 19.42 15.64 0.48
N ILE A 220 19.41 14.48 -0.18
CA ILE A 220 20.19 13.31 0.24
C ILE A 220 21.68 13.64 0.23
N ALA A 221 22.20 14.26 -0.85
CA ALA A 221 23.58 14.64 -0.95
C ALA A 221 24.01 15.60 0.19
N SER A 222 23.20 16.60 0.48
CA SER A 222 23.42 17.52 1.60
C SER A 222 23.45 16.80 2.96
N LEU A 223 22.51 15.87 3.20
CA LEU A 223 22.45 15.09 4.44
C LEU A 223 23.66 14.17 4.63
N VAL A 224 24.19 13.60 3.53
CA VAL A 224 25.41 12.78 3.54
C VAL A 224 26.63 13.64 3.85
N GLN A 225 26.76 14.83 3.23
CA GLN A 225 27.80 15.79 3.52
C GLN A 225 27.80 16.22 5.00
N ASP A 226 26.63 16.51 5.53
CA ASP A 226 26.41 16.92 6.93
C ASP A 226 26.59 15.74 7.93
N LYS A 227 26.86 14.53 7.45
CA LYS A 227 26.93 13.30 8.26
C LYS A 227 25.65 12.97 9.04
N LYS A 228 24.50 13.54 8.62
CA LYS A 228 23.17 13.24 9.20
C LYS A 228 22.57 11.97 8.62
N LEU A 229 22.92 11.64 7.39
CA LEU A 229 22.55 10.39 6.72
C LEU A 229 23.85 9.61 6.44
N THR A 230 23.96 8.43 7.03
CA THR A 230 25.10 7.52 6.84
C THR A 230 24.67 6.32 6.02
N GLY A 231 25.64 5.62 5.43
CA GLY A 231 25.35 4.36 4.70
C GLY A 231 25.08 4.52 3.21
N VAL A 232 24.88 5.72 2.68
CA VAL A 232 24.75 5.96 1.23
C VAL A 232 26.12 6.05 0.58
N SER A 233 26.29 5.36 -0.56
CA SER A 233 27.54 5.38 -1.36
C SER A 233 27.39 6.13 -2.67
N ASP A 234 26.23 6.04 -3.34
CA ASP A 234 25.97 6.68 -4.63
C ASP A 234 24.49 6.94 -4.86
N LEU A 235 24.17 7.89 -5.73
CA LEU A 235 22.81 8.26 -6.10
C LEU A 235 22.68 8.34 -7.62
N ARG A 236 21.68 7.71 -8.20
CA ARG A 236 21.40 7.78 -9.64
C ARG A 236 19.91 7.93 -9.91
N ASN A 237 19.56 8.81 -10.85
CA ASN A 237 18.24 8.88 -11.44
C ASN A 237 18.23 8.03 -12.73
N GLU A 238 17.58 6.87 -12.68
CA GLU A 238 17.42 5.95 -13.81
C GLU A 238 15.98 6.00 -14.37
N SER A 239 15.22 7.03 -14.03
CA SER A 239 13.84 7.22 -14.49
C SER A 239 13.80 7.44 -16.00
N SER A 240 12.78 6.90 -16.66
CA SER A 240 12.54 7.07 -18.07
C SER A 240 11.07 6.86 -18.40
N ASP A 241 10.62 7.36 -19.55
CA ASP A 241 9.24 7.15 -20.01
C ASP A 241 8.88 5.67 -20.13
N ARG A 242 9.85 4.82 -20.39
CA ARG A 242 9.67 3.36 -20.55
C ARG A 242 9.61 2.64 -19.22
N ASN A 243 10.43 3.04 -18.23
CA ASN A 243 10.60 2.34 -16.97
C ASN A 243 9.88 3.01 -15.79
N GLY A 244 9.27 4.19 -16.02
CA GLY A 244 8.69 5.01 -14.96
C GLY A 244 9.75 5.60 -14.03
N THR A 245 9.34 5.96 -12.81
CA THR A 245 10.24 6.48 -11.77
C THR A 245 11.19 5.38 -11.29
N ARG A 246 12.49 5.66 -11.29
CA ARG A 246 13.52 4.78 -10.75
C ARG A 246 14.68 5.61 -10.17
N LEU A 247 14.57 5.98 -8.90
CA LEU A 247 15.68 6.58 -8.15
C LEU A 247 16.43 5.47 -7.42
N VAL A 248 17.73 5.35 -7.70
CA VAL A 248 18.64 4.34 -7.12
C VAL A 248 19.51 5.00 -6.07
N VAL A 249 19.39 4.52 -4.82
CA VAL A 249 20.24 4.92 -3.69
C VAL A 249 21.13 3.72 -3.35
N GLU A 250 22.40 3.73 -3.83
CA GLU A 250 23.35 2.66 -3.51
C GLU A 250 23.86 2.79 -2.07
N LEU A 251 23.96 1.66 -1.39
CA LEU A 251 24.40 1.62 0.00
C LEU A 251 25.84 1.13 0.14
N LYS A 252 26.52 1.56 1.20
CA LYS A 252 27.81 1.03 1.63
C LYS A 252 27.61 -0.42 2.10
N ARG A 253 28.66 -1.24 2.03
CA ARG A 253 28.61 -2.67 2.37
C ARG A 253 28.15 -2.97 3.79
N ASP A 254 28.47 -2.09 4.71
CA ASP A 254 28.20 -2.19 6.15
C ASP A 254 26.91 -1.47 6.56
N ALA A 255 26.20 -0.87 5.61
CA ALA A 255 24.94 -0.19 5.87
C ALA A 255 23.80 -1.19 6.00
N VAL A 256 22.92 -0.96 6.98
CA VAL A 256 21.64 -1.67 7.13
C VAL A 256 20.59 -0.96 6.27
N PRO A 257 20.11 -1.57 5.17
CA PRO A 257 19.24 -0.89 4.20
C PRO A 257 17.99 -0.27 4.82
N GLN A 258 17.37 -0.96 5.77
CA GLN A 258 16.16 -0.52 6.42
C GLN A 258 16.35 0.73 7.29
N VAL A 259 17.50 0.85 7.95
CA VAL A 259 17.85 2.05 8.73
C VAL A 259 17.99 3.25 7.81
N VAL A 260 18.71 3.07 6.69
CA VAL A 260 18.87 4.13 5.70
C VAL A 260 17.54 4.52 5.08
N LEU A 261 16.66 3.56 4.77
CA LEU A 261 15.34 3.83 4.23
C LEU A 261 14.48 4.63 5.23
N ASN A 262 14.52 4.31 6.51
CA ASN A 262 13.81 5.07 7.54
C ASN A 262 14.33 6.51 7.65
N ASP A 263 15.64 6.69 7.61
CA ASP A 263 16.24 8.02 7.64
C ASP A 263 15.87 8.83 6.39
N LEU A 264 15.80 8.18 5.22
CA LEU A 264 15.32 8.79 3.99
C LEU A 264 13.87 9.27 4.12
N PHE A 265 12.97 8.47 4.68
CA PHE A 265 11.60 8.88 4.94
C PHE A 265 11.51 10.03 5.97
N LYS A 266 12.37 10.04 6.96
CA LYS A 266 12.38 11.06 8.02
C LYS A 266 12.91 12.40 7.57
N PHE A 267 13.91 12.42 6.69
CA PHE A 267 14.66 13.62 6.39
C PHE A 267 14.48 14.16 4.96
N THR A 268 13.74 13.46 4.10
CA THR A 268 13.52 13.84 2.70
C THR A 268 12.06 13.80 2.31
N GLN A 269 11.72 14.30 1.12
CA GLN A 269 10.37 14.24 0.54
C GLN A 269 9.98 12.83 0.04
N LEU A 270 10.75 11.78 0.35
CA LEU A 270 10.25 10.40 0.19
C LEU A 270 9.08 10.09 1.14
N GLN A 271 8.89 10.89 2.17
CA GLN A 271 7.66 10.99 2.92
C GLN A 271 7.28 12.47 3.04
N ASP A 272 6.04 12.80 2.70
CA ASP A 272 5.51 14.18 2.74
C ASP A 272 4.08 14.20 3.27
N THR A 273 3.55 15.39 3.48
CA THR A 273 2.23 15.60 4.02
C THR A 273 1.40 16.47 3.11
N PHE A 274 0.26 15.97 2.65
CA PHE A 274 -0.72 16.73 1.89
C PHE A 274 -1.77 17.32 2.85
N SER A 275 -1.78 18.65 2.95
CA SER A 275 -2.73 19.38 3.82
C SER A 275 -4.02 19.66 3.08
N VAL A 276 -5.10 18.97 3.45
CA VAL A 276 -6.43 19.12 2.85
C VAL A 276 -7.14 20.34 3.42
N ASN A 277 -7.64 21.18 2.54
CA ASN A 277 -8.54 22.30 2.84
C ASN A 277 -9.54 22.47 1.68
N SER A 278 -10.67 21.80 1.76
CA SER A 278 -11.66 21.71 0.68
C SER A 278 -12.59 22.91 0.68
N VAL A 279 -12.09 24.06 0.23
CA VAL A 279 -12.89 25.30 0.06
C VAL A 279 -13.44 25.36 -1.35
N ALA A 280 -14.76 25.48 -1.48
CA ALA A 280 -15.45 25.69 -2.74
C ALA A 280 -16.50 26.81 -2.60
N LEU A 281 -16.91 27.39 -3.73
CA LEU A 281 -17.97 28.39 -3.78
C LEU A 281 -19.33 27.68 -3.94
N VAL A 282 -20.23 27.98 -3.01
CA VAL A 282 -21.64 27.57 -3.10
C VAL A 282 -22.47 28.84 -3.23
N GLU A 283 -23.08 29.04 -4.39
CA GLU A 283 -23.83 30.27 -4.71
C GLU A 283 -22.97 31.55 -4.47
N GLY A 284 -21.71 31.49 -4.86
CA GLY A 284 -20.76 32.58 -4.70
C GLY A 284 -20.16 32.74 -3.29
N VAL A 285 -20.58 31.94 -2.31
CA VAL A 285 -20.08 31.99 -0.93
C VAL A 285 -19.04 30.89 -0.68
N PRO A 286 -17.82 31.23 -0.23
CA PRO A 286 -16.81 30.22 0.10
C PRO A 286 -17.21 29.40 1.33
N LYS A 287 -17.16 28.09 1.20
CA LYS A 287 -17.42 27.13 2.28
C LYS A 287 -16.40 26.02 2.28
N VAL A 288 -16.04 25.54 3.47
CA VAL A 288 -15.30 24.28 3.61
C VAL A 288 -16.29 23.13 3.53
N LEU A 289 -16.11 22.25 2.57
CA LEU A 289 -17.06 21.17 2.27
C LEU A 289 -16.42 19.82 2.46
N SER A 290 -17.16 18.92 3.08
CA SER A 290 -16.85 17.50 3.12
C SER A 290 -17.08 16.84 1.75
N VAL A 291 -16.50 15.66 1.52
CA VAL A 291 -16.73 14.90 0.28
C VAL A 291 -18.23 14.54 0.10
N PRO A 292 -18.98 14.09 1.13
CA PRO A 292 -20.43 13.90 1.02
C PRO A 292 -21.19 15.17 0.61
N GLU A 293 -20.81 16.36 1.11
CA GLU A 293 -21.44 17.63 0.71
C GLU A 293 -21.13 17.99 -0.74
N LEU A 294 -19.86 17.83 -1.17
CA LEU A 294 -19.47 18.02 -2.57
C LEU A 294 -20.26 17.10 -3.52
N ILE A 295 -20.47 15.85 -3.14
CA ILE A 295 -21.30 14.90 -3.89
C ILE A 295 -22.75 15.37 -3.97
N ARG A 296 -23.34 15.88 -2.89
CA ARG A 296 -24.71 16.41 -2.90
C ARG A 296 -24.85 17.62 -3.83
N TYR A 297 -23.94 18.60 -3.73
CA TYR A 297 -23.96 19.74 -4.63
C TYR A 297 -23.74 19.35 -6.09
N TYR A 298 -22.90 18.35 -6.37
CA TYR A 298 -22.77 17.80 -7.71
C TYR A 298 -24.08 17.17 -8.20
N ILE A 299 -24.75 16.36 -7.39
CA ILE A 299 -26.06 15.75 -7.72
C ILE A 299 -27.09 16.84 -8.00
N ASP A 300 -27.20 17.84 -7.15
CA ASP A 300 -28.18 18.91 -7.30
C ASP A 300 -27.93 19.71 -8.59
N HIS A 301 -26.69 20.03 -8.90
CA HIS A 301 -26.31 20.65 -10.17
C HIS A 301 -26.67 19.75 -11.37
N GLN A 302 -26.35 18.45 -11.34
CA GLN A 302 -26.67 17.55 -12.45
C GLN A 302 -28.17 17.38 -12.66
N ILE A 303 -28.95 17.38 -11.60
CA ILE A 303 -30.42 17.33 -11.74
C ILE A 303 -30.94 18.61 -12.39
N ASP A 304 -30.43 19.79 -12.04
CA ASP A 304 -30.78 21.03 -12.70
C ASP A 304 -30.39 21.01 -14.20
N VAL A 305 -29.17 20.56 -14.51
CA VAL A 305 -28.71 20.36 -15.91
C VAL A 305 -29.63 19.43 -16.69
N ILE A 306 -30.02 18.27 -16.12
CA ILE A 306 -30.91 17.31 -16.76
C ILE A 306 -32.32 17.91 -16.98
N GLN A 307 -32.86 18.66 -16.01
CA GLN A 307 -34.15 19.32 -16.13
C GLN A 307 -34.13 20.41 -17.21
N ARG A 308 -33.12 21.28 -17.20
CA ARG A 308 -32.94 22.36 -18.19
C ARG A 308 -32.76 21.81 -19.61
N ARG A 309 -31.87 20.81 -19.77
CA ARG A 309 -31.69 20.09 -21.03
C ARG A 309 -32.95 19.45 -21.54
N SER A 310 -33.67 18.75 -20.66
CA SER A 310 -34.95 18.11 -21.03
C SER A 310 -36.02 19.12 -21.42
N LYS A 311 -36.09 20.26 -20.73
CA LYS A 311 -37.00 21.36 -21.07
C LYS A 311 -36.68 21.95 -22.45
N TYR A 312 -35.40 22.26 -22.70
CA TYR A 312 -34.95 22.79 -23.99
C TYR A 312 -35.28 21.80 -25.14
N ARG A 313 -34.98 20.53 -24.99
CA ARG A 313 -35.31 19.50 -25.99
C ARG A 313 -36.80 19.32 -26.17
N LEU A 314 -37.58 19.43 -25.11
CA LEU A 314 -39.06 19.36 -25.14
C LEU A 314 -39.62 20.51 -25.94
N GLU A 315 -39.18 21.74 -25.72
CA GLU A 315 -39.62 22.91 -26.46
C GLU A 315 -39.25 22.82 -27.94
N LYS A 316 -38.04 22.40 -28.24
CA LYS A 316 -37.59 22.13 -29.64
C LYS A 316 -38.43 21.04 -30.31
N ALA A 317 -38.70 19.93 -29.62
CA ALA A 317 -39.53 18.85 -30.15
C ALA A 317 -40.97 19.29 -30.38
N LYS A 318 -41.57 20.06 -29.48
CA LYS A 318 -42.90 20.64 -29.63
C LYS A 318 -42.96 21.62 -30.80
N ALA A 319 -41.97 22.52 -30.92
CA ALA A 319 -41.90 23.47 -32.03
C ALA A 319 -41.77 22.72 -33.37
N ARG A 320 -40.92 21.69 -33.43
CA ARG A 320 -40.79 20.87 -34.64
C ARG A 320 -42.08 20.09 -34.97
N LEU A 321 -42.72 19.46 -33.97
CA LEU A 321 -44.00 18.77 -34.13
C LEU A 321 -45.09 19.72 -34.68
N HIS A 322 -45.14 20.95 -34.18
CA HIS A 322 -46.06 21.96 -34.66
C HIS A 322 -45.89 22.27 -36.14
N ILE A 323 -44.63 22.36 -36.61
CA ILE A 323 -44.30 22.53 -38.04
C ILE A 323 -44.72 21.30 -38.86
N VAL A 324 -44.34 20.09 -38.39
CA VAL A 324 -44.67 18.81 -39.05
C VAL A 324 -46.19 18.61 -39.15
N ASP A 325 -46.97 18.96 -38.13
CA ASP A 325 -48.45 18.91 -38.18
C ASP A 325 -49.00 19.84 -39.26
N GLY A 326 -48.47 21.06 -39.41
CA GLY A 326 -48.80 21.99 -40.48
C GLY A 326 -48.47 21.45 -41.89
N LEU A 327 -47.29 20.89 -42.04
CA LEU A 327 -46.84 20.30 -43.33
C LEU A 327 -47.69 19.09 -43.74
N LEU A 328 -48.04 18.19 -42.79
CA LEU A 328 -48.91 17.06 -43.04
C LEU A 328 -50.32 17.51 -43.42
N LEU A 329 -50.86 18.54 -42.75
CA LEU A 329 -52.14 19.12 -43.09
C LEU A 329 -52.10 19.69 -44.53
N ALA A 330 -51.00 20.37 -44.87
CA ALA A 330 -50.81 20.90 -46.21
C ALA A 330 -50.77 19.79 -47.27
N LEU A 331 -50.01 18.73 -47.05
CA LEU A 331 -49.91 17.58 -47.95
C LEU A 331 -51.26 16.86 -48.12
N ASN A 332 -52.06 16.73 -47.07
CA ASN A 332 -53.39 16.13 -47.11
C ASN A 332 -54.41 17.00 -47.84
N LYS A 333 -54.22 18.30 -47.96
CA LYS A 333 -55.08 19.28 -48.63
C LYS A 333 -54.33 20.04 -49.71
N ILE A 334 -53.38 19.39 -50.41
CA ILE A 334 -52.42 20.07 -51.27
C ILE A 334 -53.08 20.86 -52.39
N ASP A 335 -54.10 20.31 -53.04
CA ASP A 335 -54.80 21.00 -54.14
C ASP A 335 -55.47 22.30 -53.66
N GLN A 336 -56.04 22.28 -52.47
CA GLN A 336 -56.66 23.47 -51.88
C GLN A 336 -55.64 24.52 -51.48
N ILE A 337 -54.52 24.09 -50.94
CA ILE A 337 -53.37 24.93 -50.57
C ILE A 337 -52.79 25.62 -51.82
N ILE A 338 -52.51 24.86 -52.86
CA ILE A 338 -52.00 25.37 -54.15
C ILE A 338 -52.95 26.40 -54.75
N LYS A 339 -54.26 26.12 -54.71
CA LYS A 339 -55.29 27.05 -55.19
C LYS A 339 -55.27 28.37 -54.47
N VAL A 340 -55.15 28.35 -53.12
CA VAL A 340 -55.06 29.56 -52.30
C VAL A 340 -53.77 30.35 -52.61
N ILE A 341 -52.63 29.68 -52.73
CA ILE A 341 -51.35 30.32 -53.04
C ILE A 341 -51.43 31.00 -54.44
N LYS A 342 -51.89 30.29 -55.45
CA LYS A 342 -52.01 30.81 -56.84
C LYS A 342 -52.98 31.98 -56.96
N SER A 343 -54.01 32.05 -56.15
CA SER A 343 -55.02 33.11 -56.12
C SER A 343 -54.61 34.34 -55.27
N SER A 344 -53.52 34.28 -54.55
CA SER A 344 -53.05 35.34 -53.71
C SER A 344 -52.16 36.31 -54.51
N LYS A 345 -52.25 37.61 -54.22
CA LYS A 345 -51.50 38.68 -54.88
C LYS A 345 -50.00 38.68 -54.56
N ASP A 346 -49.68 38.34 -53.33
CA ASP A 346 -48.34 38.26 -52.82
C ASP A 346 -48.23 37.22 -51.69
N VAL A 347 -46.99 37.03 -51.16
CA VAL A 347 -46.69 36.03 -50.12
C VAL A 347 -47.39 36.33 -48.80
N GLU A 348 -47.54 37.62 -48.48
CA GLU A 348 -48.19 38.04 -47.24
C GLU A 348 -49.69 37.76 -47.26
N VAL A 349 -50.36 38.03 -48.41
CA VAL A 349 -51.76 37.68 -48.61
C VAL A 349 -51.97 36.18 -48.63
N ALA A 350 -51.07 35.42 -49.23
CA ALA A 350 -51.09 33.96 -49.22
C ALA A 350 -50.97 33.41 -47.77
N ARG A 351 -50.02 33.93 -46.99
CA ARG A 351 -49.83 33.53 -45.57
C ARG A 351 -51.10 33.75 -44.75
N LYS A 352 -51.66 34.97 -44.78
CA LYS A 352 -52.92 35.32 -44.08
C LYS A 352 -54.08 34.45 -44.50
N SER A 353 -54.21 34.17 -45.80
CA SER A 353 -55.25 33.30 -46.35
C SER A 353 -55.10 31.85 -45.89
N LEU A 354 -53.90 31.31 -45.86
CA LEU A 354 -53.60 29.97 -45.34
C LEU A 354 -53.91 29.88 -43.84
N MET A 355 -53.52 30.88 -43.07
CA MET A 355 -53.82 30.96 -41.62
C MET A 355 -55.33 30.93 -41.35
N SER A 356 -56.11 31.78 -42.06
CA SER A 356 -57.54 31.91 -41.80
C SER A 356 -58.33 30.68 -42.31
N LYS A 357 -58.04 30.14 -43.52
CA LYS A 357 -58.78 29.03 -44.11
C LYS A 357 -58.48 27.68 -43.50
N PHE A 358 -57.22 27.43 -43.07
CA PHE A 358 -56.82 26.14 -42.58
C PHE A 358 -56.49 26.15 -41.07
N LYS A 359 -56.73 27.27 -40.38
CA LYS A 359 -56.42 27.46 -38.97
C LYS A 359 -54.96 27.17 -38.63
N LEU A 360 -54.06 27.60 -39.49
CA LEU A 360 -52.63 27.45 -39.33
C LEU A 360 -52.03 28.61 -38.55
N SER A 361 -50.99 28.36 -37.78
CA SER A 361 -50.18 29.43 -37.22
C SER A 361 -49.34 30.11 -38.31
N GLU A 362 -48.84 31.31 -38.02
CA GLU A 362 -47.97 32.03 -38.95
C GLU A 362 -46.72 31.19 -39.28
N ILE A 363 -46.11 30.56 -38.28
CA ILE A 363 -44.95 29.67 -38.44
C ILE A 363 -45.27 28.52 -39.38
N GLN A 364 -46.42 27.85 -39.23
CA GLN A 364 -46.85 26.76 -40.10
C GLN A 364 -47.10 27.26 -41.55
N ALA A 365 -47.79 28.38 -41.71
CA ALA A 365 -48.07 28.96 -42.99
C ALA A 365 -46.77 29.37 -43.75
N THR A 366 -45.82 29.94 -43.03
CA THR A 366 -44.51 30.30 -43.60
C THR A 366 -43.76 29.05 -44.07
N HIS A 367 -43.66 28.00 -43.22
CA HIS A 367 -43.01 26.75 -43.63
C HIS A 367 -43.69 26.03 -44.80
N ILE A 368 -44.99 26.18 -44.95
CA ILE A 368 -45.76 25.65 -46.11
C ILE A 368 -45.39 26.43 -47.35
N LEU A 369 -45.31 27.77 -47.31
CA LEU A 369 -44.93 28.60 -48.42
C LEU A 369 -43.51 28.39 -48.90
N ASP A 370 -42.62 28.11 -47.97
CA ASP A 370 -41.17 27.80 -48.23
C ASP A 370 -40.94 26.34 -48.59
N MET A 371 -41.98 25.49 -48.67
CA MET A 371 -41.84 24.07 -48.93
C MET A 371 -41.43 23.80 -50.38
N PRO A 372 -40.30 23.10 -50.60
CA PRO A 372 -39.86 22.72 -51.94
C PRO A 372 -40.84 21.72 -52.59
N LEU A 373 -41.09 21.84 -53.90
CA LEU A 373 -41.98 20.95 -54.64
C LEU A 373 -41.63 19.46 -54.53
N ARG A 374 -40.37 19.13 -54.35
CA ARG A 374 -39.91 17.75 -54.14
C ARG A 374 -40.50 17.07 -52.90
N ARG A 375 -40.97 17.83 -51.92
CA ARG A 375 -41.63 17.29 -50.70
C ARG A 375 -43.08 16.88 -50.88
N LEU A 376 -43.63 17.07 -52.07
CA LEU A 376 -45.01 16.68 -52.40
C LEU A 376 -45.17 15.18 -52.73
N THR A 377 -44.06 14.42 -52.74
CA THR A 377 -44.08 12.98 -53.04
C THR A 377 -44.64 12.16 -51.86
N ALA A 378 -45.24 11.00 -52.17
CA ALA A 378 -45.78 10.08 -51.19
C ALA A 378 -44.75 9.62 -50.14
N LEU A 379 -43.52 9.38 -50.62
CA LEU A 379 -42.38 8.99 -49.74
C LEU A 379 -42.05 10.09 -48.71
N GLU A 380 -42.07 11.35 -49.08
CA GLU A 380 -41.79 12.46 -48.17
C GLU A 380 -42.94 12.62 -47.13
N LYS A 381 -44.19 12.33 -47.49
CA LYS A 381 -45.32 12.30 -46.60
C LYS A 381 -45.15 11.21 -45.52
N GLU A 382 -44.78 10.00 -45.94
CA GLU A 382 -44.49 8.88 -45.02
C GLU A 382 -43.40 9.24 -44.00
N LYS A 383 -42.28 9.84 -44.47
CA LYS A 383 -41.21 10.32 -43.59
C LYS A 383 -41.69 11.34 -42.57
N LEU A 384 -42.59 12.24 -42.93
CA LEU A 384 -43.14 13.21 -42.01
C LEU A 384 -44.13 12.56 -40.97
N GLU A 385 -44.84 11.53 -41.38
CA GLU A 385 -45.68 10.74 -40.48
C GLU A 385 -44.84 9.96 -39.46
N ASP A 386 -43.75 9.37 -39.90
CA ASP A 386 -42.77 8.70 -39.02
C ASP A 386 -42.13 9.71 -38.05
N GLU A 387 -41.63 10.86 -38.59
CA GLU A 387 -41.07 11.95 -37.75
C GLU A 387 -42.06 12.43 -36.69
N LYS A 388 -43.34 12.57 -37.06
CA LYS A 388 -44.41 12.93 -36.14
C LYS A 388 -44.58 11.93 -35.00
N LYS A 389 -44.50 10.64 -35.29
CA LYS A 389 -44.58 9.56 -34.31
C LYS A 389 -43.41 9.62 -33.35
N GLU A 390 -42.18 9.71 -33.87
CA GLU A 390 -40.95 9.83 -33.07
C GLU A 390 -40.98 11.08 -32.18
N LEU A 391 -41.42 12.24 -32.71
CA LEU A 391 -41.54 13.47 -31.92
C LEU A 391 -42.51 13.33 -30.77
N LYS A 392 -43.70 12.67 -31.02
CA LYS A 392 -44.69 12.43 -29.96
C LYS A 392 -44.16 11.52 -28.86
N GLU A 393 -43.40 10.47 -29.19
CA GLU A 393 -42.75 9.61 -28.21
C GLU A 393 -41.68 10.40 -27.42
N THR A 394 -40.84 11.16 -28.10
CA THR A 394 -39.82 12.04 -27.49
C THR A 394 -40.46 13.04 -26.52
N ILE A 395 -41.54 13.71 -26.92
CA ILE A 395 -42.28 14.66 -26.07
C ILE A 395 -42.86 13.98 -24.84
N LYS A 396 -43.40 12.79 -25.00
CA LYS A 396 -43.93 11.98 -23.89
C LYS A 396 -42.83 11.63 -22.89
N ASP A 397 -41.67 11.16 -23.37
CA ASP A 397 -40.55 10.77 -22.53
C ASP A 397 -39.92 11.96 -21.81
N LEU A 398 -39.64 13.07 -22.52
CA LEU A 398 -39.10 14.29 -21.94
C LEU A 398 -40.06 14.88 -20.88
N THR A 399 -41.38 14.83 -21.14
CA THR A 399 -42.41 15.26 -20.15
C THR A 399 -42.38 14.37 -18.92
N ALA A 400 -42.21 13.06 -19.09
CA ALA A 400 -42.13 12.13 -17.98
C ALA A 400 -40.83 12.31 -17.16
N ILE A 401 -39.70 12.64 -17.82
CA ILE A 401 -38.42 12.96 -17.16
C ILE A 401 -38.60 14.20 -16.28
N LEU A 402 -39.18 15.28 -16.82
CA LEU A 402 -39.39 16.54 -16.07
C LEU A 402 -40.28 16.35 -14.83
N LYS A 403 -41.23 15.42 -14.85
CA LYS A 403 -42.16 15.14 -13.75
C LYS A 403 -41.64 14.15 -12.71
N SER A 404 -40.54 13.43 -12.98
CA SER A 404 -40.10 12.32 -12.14
C SER A 404 -38.64 12.45 -11.70
N ARG A 405 -38.42 12.78 -10.42
CA ARG A 405 -37.08 12.78 -9.80
C ARG A 405 -36.41 11.41 -9.94
N ALA A 406 -37.14 10.33 -9.85
CA ALA A 406 -36.60 8.97 -10.00
C ALA A 406 -36.02 8.75 -11.41
N LYS A 407 -36.67 9.24 -12.47
CA LYS A 407 -36.15 9.18 -13.84
C LYS A 407 -34.91 10.05 -14.01
N GLN A 408 -34.92 11.26 -13.43
CA GLN A 408 -33.74 12.15 -13.44
C GLN A 408 -32.54 11.51 -12.74
N ASN A 409 -32.78 10.89 -11.59
CA ASN A 409 -31.72 10.14 -10.87
C ASN A 409 -31.20 8.96 -11.71
N GLN A 410 -32.08 8.25 -12.42
CA GLN A 410 -31.69 7.14 -13.27
C GLN A 410 -30.82 7.60 -14.45
N ILE A 411 -31.18 8.71 -15.10
CA ILE A 411 -30.38 9.32 -16.18
C ILE A 411 -29.01 9.71 -15.66
N LEU A 412 -28.92 10.35 -14.49
CA LEU A 412 -27.64 10.70 -13.89
C LEU A 412 -26.77 9.47 -13.65
N ILE A 413 -27.33 8.38 -13.14
CA ILE A 413 -26.61 7.12 -12.91
C ILE A 413 -26.09 6.55 -14.24
N GLU A 414 -26.96 6.45 -15.26
CA GLU A 414 -26.60 5.88 -16.57
C GLU A 414 -25.51 6.70 -17.28
N GLU A 415 -25.60 8.02 -17.25
CA GLU A 415 -24.61 8.92 -17.85
C GLU A 415 -23.25 8.82 -17.12
N LEU A 416 -23.28 8.77 -15.79
CA LEU A 416 -22.07 8.67 -14.99
C LEU A 416 -21.42 7.27 -15.08
N ASP A 417 -22.23 6.20 -15.11
CA ASP A 417 -21.75 4.84 -15.33
C ASP A 417 -21.07 4.72 -16.71
N ALA A 418 -21.67 5.25 -17.77
CA ALA A 418 -21.06 5.24 -19.11
C ALA A 418 -19.70 5.97 -19.16
N ILE A 419 -19.55 7.07 -18.41
CA ILE A 419 -18.27 7.78 -18.28
C ILE A 419 -17.27 6.94 -17.47
N THR A 420 -17.73 6.33 -16.38
CA THR A 420 -16.88 5.52 -15.50
C THR A 420 -16.40 4.25 -16.20
N ASP A 421 -17.24 3.58 -16.98
CA ASP A 421 -16.86 2.40 -17.76
C ASP A 421 -15.79 2.72 -18.81
N LYS A 422 -15.86 3.91 -19.39
CA LYS A 422 -14.91 4.34 -20.41
C LYS A 422 -13.60 4.88 -19.86
N PHE A 423 -13.62 5.60 -18.76
CA PHE A 423 -12.47 6.37 -18.26
C PHE A 423 -12.02 5.97 -16.85
N GLY A 424 -12.80 5.16 -16.14
CA GLY A 424 -12.45 4.69 -14.80
C GLY A 424 -11.34 3.67 -14.81
N ASP A 425 -10.36 3.86 -13.95
CA ASP A 425 -9.23 2.96 -13.74
C ASP A 425 -9.14 2.50 -12.29
N GLU A 426 -8.21 1.60 -12.01
CA GLU A 426 -7.92 1.17 -10.64
C GLU A 426 -7.18 2.28 -9.87
N ARG A 427 -7.25 2.20 -8.53
CA ARG A 427 -6.51 3.11 -7.67
C ARG A 427 -5.01 3.03 -7.96
N ARG A 428 -4.36 4.20 -8.03
CA ARG A 428 -2.91 4.32 -8.12
C ARG A 428 -2.28 4.39 -6.73
N SER A 429 -2.87 5.17 -5.81
CA SER A 429 -2.39 5.28 -4.43
C SER A 429 -2.89 4.13 -3.57
N ARG A 430 -1.97 3.43 -2.89
CA ARG A 430 -2.28 2.33 -1.97
C ARG A 430 -2.39 2.85 -0.54
N ILE A 431 -3.39 2.39 0.20
CA ILE A 431 -3.58 2.78 1.59
C ILE A 431 -2.97 1.70 2.47
N VAL A 432 -2.05 2.08 3.34
CA VAL A 432 -1.36 1.19 4.28
C VAL A 432 -1.67 1.59 5.72
N PRO A 433 -1.77 0.62 6.65
CA PRO A 433 -2.04 0.92 8.06
C PRO A 433 -1.04 1.92 8.65
N ASP A 434 -1.52 2.80 9.55
CA ASP A 434 -0.63 3.60 10.40
C ASP A 434 -0.16 2.74 11.57
N VAL A 435 0.98 2.11 11.42
CA VAL A 435 1.66 1.33 12.49
C VAL A 435 2.57 2.21 13.33
N GLY A 436 2.25 3.50 13.45
CA GLY A 436 3.10 4.47 14.20
C GLY A 436 4.47 4.60 13.63
N GLU A 437 5.28 5.05 13.08
CA GLU A 437 6.46 4.87 12.23
C GLU A 437 6.30 3.55 11.47
N VAL A 438 6.00 3.59 10.17
CA VAL A 438 5.82 2.39 9.35
C VAL A 438 6.93 1.43 9.73
N LYS A 439 6.57 0.40 10.44
CA LYS A 439 7.51 -0.66 10.70
C LYS A 439 7.87 -1.17 9.32
N ILE A 440 9.13 -1.12 8.98
CA ILE A 440 9.71 -1.66 7.73
C ILE A 440 9.16 -3.05 7.45
N GLU A 441 8.76 -3.75 8.49
CA GLU A 441 8.09 -5.04 8.52
C GLU A 441 6.85 -5.12 7.62
N ASP A 442 6.06 -4.03 7.50
CA ASP A 442 4.85 -4.03 6.64
C ASP A 442 5.16 -3.95 5.14
N LEU A 443 6.40 -3.65 4.80
CA LEU A 443 6.92 -3.58 3.43
C LEU A 443 7.76 -4.81 3.04
N ILE A 444 8.10 -5.67 4.01
CA ILE A 444 8.87 -6.89 3.82
C ILE A 444 7.91 -8.07 3.97
N GLU A 445 7.86 -8.97 2.98
CA GLU A 445 7.13 -10.24 3.14
C GLU A 445 7.65 -10.97 4.38
N ASP A 446 6.72 -11.45 5.20
CA ASP A 446 7.07 -12.26 6.36
C ASP A 446 7.57 -13.63 5.88
N GLU A 447 8.87 -13.81 5.87
CA GLU A 447 9.52 -15.06 5.51
C GLU A 447 10.25 -15.68 6.71
N GLU A 448 10.35 -16.98 6.71
CA GLU A 448 11.14 -17.72 7.70
C GLU A 448 12.61 -17.70 7.32
N ILE A 449 13.45 -17.20 8.23
CA ILE A 449 14.91 -17.13 8.06
C ILE A 449 15.64 -17.91 9.14
N ILE A 450 16.84 -18.32 8.81
CA ILE A 450 17.78 -18.92 9.76
C ILE A 450 18.90 -17.93 10.02
N VAL A 451 18.97 -17.47 11.25
CA VAL A 451 20.05 -16.62 11.76
C VAL A 451 21.14 -17.49 12.34
N SER A 452 22.38 -17.27 11.95
CA SER A 452 23.53 -17.99 12.45
C SER A 452 24.63 -17.05 12.94
N ILE A 453 25.30 -17.42 14.03
CA ILE A 453 26.48 -16.75 14.54
C ILE A 453 27.63 -17.76 14.59
N SER A 454 28.79 -17.37 14.06
CA SER A 454 29.99 -18.20 14.08
C SER A 454 30.86 -17.91 15.29
N SER A 455 31.83 -18.80 15.56
CA SER A 455 32.84 -18.68 16.63
C SER A 455 33.69 -17.43 16.53
N GLU A 456 33.92 -16.95 15.29
CA GLU A 456 34.61 -15.69 15.01
C GLU A 456 33.74 -14.45 15.17
N GLY A 457 32.44 -14.62 15.52
CA GLY A 457 31.50 -13.52 15.73
C GLY A 457 30.88 -12.95 14.46
N TYR A 458 30.81 -13.71 13.35
CA TYR A 458 30.08 -13.32 12.16
C TYR A 458 28.63 -13.74 12.26
N ILE A 459 27.74 -12.79 12.01
CA ILE A 459 26.29 -13.01 11.98
C ILE A 459 25.75 -12.88 10.57
N LYS A 460 24.82 -13.75 10.22
CA LYS A 460 24.09 -13.70 8.94
C LYS A 460 22.70 -14.26 9.06
N SER A 461 21.81 -13.89 8.12
CA SER A 461 20.53 -14.53 7.91
C SER A 461 20.44 -15.15 6.51
N VAL A 462 19.76 -16.28 6.41
CA VAL A 462 19.55 -17.04 5.17
C VAL A 462 18.09 -17.51 5.14
N PRO A 463 17.35 -17.43 4.00
CA PRO A 463 16.02 -18.01 3.91
C PRO A 463 16.02 -19.49 4.32
N SER A 464 15.03 -19.91 5.11
CA SER A 464 14.93 -21.30 5.59
C SER A 464 14.89 -22.32 4.44
N THR A 465 14.35 -21.91 3.28
CA THR A 465 14.28 -22.70 2.04
C THR A 465 15.64 -23.01 1.42
N SER A 466 16.71 -22.30 1.80
CA SER A 466 18.08 -22.52 1.31
C SER A 466 18.70 -23.84 1.79
N TYR A 467 18.10 -24.47 2.80
CA TYR A 467 18.52 -25.77 3.33
C TYR A 467 17.54 -26.88 2.89
N LYS A 468 17.99 -27.75 1.97
CA LYS A 468 17.18 -28.85 1.45
C LYS A 468 16.97 -29.94 2.51
N LYS A 469 15.77 -30.50 2.58
CA LYS A 469 15.46 -31.69 3.41
C LYS A 469 16.29 -32.90 3.00
N GLN A 470 16.85 -33.60 3.98
CA GLN A 470 17.58 -34.84 3.78
C GLN A 470 17.06 -35.92 4.72
N GLY A 471 17.21 -37.20 4.34
CA GLY A 471 16.91 -38.29 5.23
C GLY A 471 17.91 -38.43 6.38
N ARG A 472 17.50 -39.05 7.48
CA ARG A 472 18.37 -39.40 8.61
C ARG A 472 19.65 -40.11 8.14
N GLY A 473 20.82 -39.73 8.64
CA GLY A 473 22.13 -40.28 8.27
C GLY A 473 22.71 -39.72 6.96
N GLY A 474 22.12 -38.67 6.38
CA GLY A 474 22.65 -37.96 5.20
C GLY A 474 24.01 -37.33 5.46
N LYS A 475 24.72 -36.95 4.38
CA LYS A 475 26.04 -36.30 4.44
C LYS A 475 26.00 -34.81 4.72
N GLY A 476 24.82 -34.17 4.62
CA GLY A 476 24.66 -32.72 4.80
C GLY A 476 25.19 -31.88 3.62
N VAL A 477 25.11 -30.56 3.77
CA VAL A 477 25.58 -29.56 2.78
C VAL A 477 26.44 -28.52 3.49
N LYS A 478 27.44 -27.95 2.81
CA LYS A 478 28.30 -26.88 3.38
C LYS A 478 27.45 -25.66 3.77
N ALA A 479 27.63 -25.19 4.99
CA ALA A 479 26.94 -24.05 5.57
C ALA A 479 27.88 -22.95 6.07
N ALA A 480 29.18 -23.22 6.25
CA ALA A 480 30.19 -22.25 6.66
C ALA A 480 31.10 -21.87 5.50
N SER A 481 31.72 -20.69 5.60
CA SER A 481 32.65 -20.14 4.58
C SER A 481 34.04 -20.73 4.62
N SER A 482 34.47 -21.25 5.78
CA SER A 482 35.77 -21.89 6.00
C SER A 482 35.64 -23.03 7.00
N GLU A 483 36.61 -23.96 7.02
CA GLU A 483 36.64 -25.08 7.97
C GLU A 483 37.02 -24.64 9.39
N GLU A 484 37.59 -23.42 9.53
CA GLU A 484 38.05 -22.85 10.80
C GLU A 484 36.95 -22.04 11.54
N ASP A 485 35.93 -21.53 10.84
CA ASP A 485 34.87 -20.72 11.44
C ASP A 485 33.58 -21.54 11.69
N VAL A 486 33.48 -22.05 12.90
CA VAL A 486 32.41 -22.97 13.32
C VAL A 486 31.15 -22.17 13.71
N ILE A 487 29.98 -22.66 13.29
CA ILE A 487 28.70 -22.05 13.75
C ILE A 487 28.39 -22.47 15.18
N GLU A 488 28.30 -21.50 16.07
CA GLU A 488 28.01 -21.70 17.50
C GLU A 488 26.52 -21.52 17.84
N HIS A 489 25.84 -20.56 17.17
CA HIS A 489 24.42 -20.29 17.41
C HIS A 489 23.63 -20.36 16.12
N LEU A 490 22.44 -20.92 16.23
CA LEU A 490 21.48 -21.05 15.16
C LEU A 490 20.07 -20.78 15.70
N LEU A 491 19.28 -19.96 14.98
CA LEU A 491 17.91 -19.65 15.31
C LEU A 491 17.06 -19.59 14.05
N SER A 492 15.93 -20.32 14.01
CA SER A 492 14.88 -20.13 13.01
C SER A 492 13.89 -19.10 13.55
N THR A 493 13.58 -18.10 12.74
CA THR A 493 12.73 -17.00 13.12
C THR A 493 12.07 -16.35 11.92
N SER A 494 11.02 -15.56 12.16
CA SER A 494 10.43 -14.68 11.14
C SER A 494 11.26 -13.40 10.98
N VAL A 495 11.32 -12.88 9.75
CA VAL A 495 11.94 -11.58 9.44
C VAL A 495 11.37 -10.44 10.30
N HIS A 496 10.12 -10.54 10.74
CA HIS A 496 9.44 -9.53 11.55
C HIS A 496 9.70 -9.63 13.06
N SER A 497 10.41 -10.68 13.52
CA SER A 497 10.68 -10.90 14.94
C SER A 497 11.73 -9.93 15.50
N TYR A 498 11.64 -9.66 16.79
CA TYR A 498 12.74 -9.11 17.58
C TYR A 498 13.68 -10.25 17.96
N LEU A 499 14.98 -10.01 17.89
CA LEU A 499 16.02 -10.90 18.36
C LEU A 499 16.65 -10.34 19.61
N LEU A 500 16.72 -11.15 20.65
CA LEU A 500 17.36 -10.83 21.92
C LEU A 500 18.62 -11.66 22.05
N PHE A 501 19.76 -11.00 22.06
CA PHE A 501 21.09 -11.61 22.16
C PHE A 501 21.61 -11.49 23.57
N PHE A 502 21.72 -12.60 24.28
CA PHE A 502 22.24 -12.66 25.64
C PHE A 502 23.72 -12.95 25.63
N THR A 503 24.50 -12.12 26.30
CA THR A 503 25.96 -12.23 26.31
C THR A 503 26.48 -12.95 27.56
N ASP A 504 27.71 -13.41 27.49
CA ASP A 504 28.41 -14.11 28.56
C ASP A 504 28.52 -13.30 29.86
N ASN A 505 28.53 -11.98 29.77
CA ASN A 505 28.54 -11.08 30.95
C ASN A 505 27.13 -10.74 31.46
N GLY A 506 26.09 -11.42 30.98
CA GLY A 506 24.70 -11.29 31.46
C GLY A 506 23.96 -10.07 30.99
N LYS A 507 24.40 -9.41 29.89
CA LYS A 507 23.63 -8.38 29.21
C LYS A 507 22.75 -8.99 28.10
N VAL A 508 21.76 -8.22 27.66
CA VAL A 508 20.93 -8.52 26.48
C VAL A 508 20.94 -7.35 25.53
N TYR A 509 21.16 -7.62 24.26
CA TYR A 509 21.07 -6.69 23.13
C TYR A 509 19.84 -7.03 22.30
N ARG A 510 19.20 -6.00 21.73
CA ARG A 510 18.01 -6.16 20.90
C ARG A 510 18.28 -5.67 19.47
N ALA A 511 17.88 -6.47 18.49
CA ALA A 511 17.80 -6.08 17.08
C ALA A 511 16.53 -6.64 16.44
N LYS A 512 16.15 -6.11 15.30
CA LYS A 512 15.12 -6.71 14.45
C LYS A 512 15.74 -7.78 13.54
N ALA A 513 15.00 -8.85 13.28
CA ALA A 513 15.50 -9.94 12.44
C ALA A 513 15.85 -9.47 11.02
N HIS A 514 15.11 -8.51 10.47
CA HIS A 514 15.39 -7.91 9.17
C HIS A 514 16.65 -7.01 9.14
N GLU A 515 17.16 -6.58 10.29
CA GLU A 515 18.43 -5.84 10.40
C GLU A 515 19.65 -6.76 10.25
N ILE A 516 19.46 -8.07 10.39
CA ILE A 516 20.53 -9.05 10.23
C ILE A 516 20.84 -9.22 8.73
N PRO A 517 22.11 -9.05 8.31
CA PRO A 517 22.47 -9.12 6.91
C PRO A 517 22.03 -10.42 6.24
N LYS A 518 21.17 -10.30 5.20
CA LYS A 518 20.73 -11.44 4.38
C LYS A 518 21.84 -11.79 3.40
N THR A 519 22.32 -13.03 3.45
CA THR A 519 23.42 -13.51 2.63
C THR A 519 23.14 -14.89 2.05
N ASN A 520 24.05 -15.37 1.21
CA ASN A 520 24.05 -16.75 0.75
C ASN A 520 24.54 -17.69 1.84
N ARG A 521 24.14 -18.95 1.79
CA ARG A 521 24.52 -19.99 2.74
C ARG A 521 26.03 -20.09 3.01
N THR A 522 26.87 -19.94 1.99
CA THR A 522 28.34 -20.04 2.06
C THR A 522 29.06 -18.72 2.34
N ALA A 523 28.36 -17.59 2.37
CA ALA A 523 28.98 -16.31 2.68
C ALA A 523 29.32 -16.19 4.17
N LYS A 524 30.36 -15.39 4.50
CA LYS A 524 30.84 -15.23 5.88
C LYS A 524 29.88 -14.41 6.76
N GLY A 525 29.12 -13.46 6.20
CA GLY A 525 28.25 -12.55 6.95
C GLY A 525 28.96 -11.28 7.40
N SER A 526 28.41 -10.57 8.39
CA SER A 526 28.98 -9.37 8.99
C SER A 526 29.38 -9.60 10.44
N LEU A 527 30.40 -8.89 10.92
CA LEU A 527 30.75 -8.94 12.34
C LEU A 527 29.59 -8.48 13.20
N ILE A 528 29.27 -9.24 14.24
CA ILE A 528 28.12 -8.98 15.12
C ILE A 528 28.21 -7.61 15.81
N HIS A 529 29.44 -7.14 16.09
CA HIS A 529 29.68 -5.81 16.68
C HIS A 529 29.25 -4.67 15.77
N ASN A 530 29.17 -4.89 14.45
CA ASN A 530 28.69 -3.91 13.48
C ASN A 530 27.14 -3.86 13.43
N VAL A 531 26.50 -4.97 13.77
CA VAL A 531 25.03 -5.09 13.81
C VAL A 531 24.48 -4.69 15.17
N LEU A 532 25.15 -5.17 16.25
CA LEU A 532 24.84 -4.86 17.64
C LEU A 532 25.93 -3.94 18.19
N SER A 533 25.55 -2.88 18.91
CA SER A 533 26.51 -2.00 19.58
C SER A 533 27.08 -2.68 20.85
N MET A 534 27.65 -3.89 20.70
CA MET A 534 28.25 -4.67 21.81
C MET A 534 29.73 -4.33 22.00
N GLY A 535 30.22 -4.58 23.23
CA GLY A 535 31.66 -4.50 23.53
C GLY A 535 32.48 -5.54 22.74
N GLN A 536 33.73 -5.22 22.43
CA GLN A 536 34.60 -6.12 21.64
C GLN A 536 34.90 -7.45 22.37
N ASP A 537 34.87 -7.46 23.70
CA ASP A 537 35.16 -8.63 24.54
C ASP A 537 33.90 -9.43 24.90
N GLU A 538 32.71 -9.01 24.45
CA GLU A 538 31.47 -9.70 24.75
C GLU A 538 31.16 -10.78 23.71
N LYS A 539 30.75 -11.97 24.18
CA LYS A 539 30.32 -13.07 23.31
C LYS A 539 28.84 -13.39 23.52
N VAL A 540 28.11 -13.60 22.44
CA VAL A 540 26.73 -14.08 22.50
C VAL A 540 26.72 -15.52 23.03
N GLN A 541 25.87 -15.81 24.01
CA GLN A 541 25.71 -17.14 24.61
C GLN A 541 24.34 -17.76 24.32
N ALA A 542 23.32 -16.94 24.11
CA ALA A 542 22.00 -17.41 23.77
C ALA A 542 21.26 -16.35 22.92
N ILE A 543 20.40 -16.83 22.05
CA ILE A 543 19.53 -16.00 21.23
C ILE A 543 18.11 -16.52 21.40
N ILE A 544 17.15 -15.59 21.58
CA ILE A 544 15.74 -15.88 21.48
C ILE A 544 15.07 -14.86 20.56
N ASP A 545 13.94 -15.25 20.00
CA ASP A 545 13.11 -14.35 19.21
C ASP A 545 11.75 -14.13 19.89
N THR A 546 11.14 -13.03 19.55
CA THR A 546 9.76 -12.72 19.93
C THR A 546 9.13 -11.73 18.95
N ARG A 547 7.83 -11.85 18.72
CA ARG A 547 7.07 -10.84 17.94
C ARG A 547 6.61 -9.69 18.83
N ASP A 548 6.38 -9.95 20.12
CA ASP A 548 5.93 -8.97 21.12
C ASP A 548 6.45 -9.37 22.53
N TYR A 549 6.14 -8.54 23.51
CA TYR A 549 6.52 -8.79 24.92
C TYR A 549 5.30 -9.08 25.81
N GLU A 550 4.13 -9.33 25.24
CA GLU A 550 2.86 -9.51 25.93
C GLU A 550 2.34 -10.95 25.86
N THR A 551 2.61 -11.65 24.76
CA THR A 551 2.19 -13.05 24.56
C THR A 551 2.82 -13.97 25.61
N GLU A 552 4.08 -13.76 25.93
CA GLU A 552 4.82 -14.50 26.95
C GLU A 552 4.93 -13.72 28.26
N LYS A 553 4.71 -14.41 29.39
CA LYS A 553 4.70 -13.72 30.71
C LYS A 553 6.07 -13.57 31.31
N PHE A 554 6.91 -14.60 31.17
CA PHE A 554 8.19 -14.67 31.86
C PHE A 554 9.33 -15.07 30.93
N LEU A 555 10.52 -14.62 31.27
CA LEU A 555 11.80 -15.01 30.72
C LEU A 555 12.57 -15.83 31.74
N LEU A 556 13.01 -17.01 31.37
CA LEU A 556 13.88 -17.89 32.14
C LEU A 556 15.30 -17.82 31.58
N ILE A 557 16.24 -17.54 32.44
CA ILE A 557 17.67 -17.51 32.11
C ILE A 557 18.35 -18.65 32.89
N MET A 558 19.05 -19.53 32.23
CA MET A 558 19.75 -20.67 32.79
C MET A 558 21.24 -20.57 32.56
N THR A 559 22.04 -20.92 33.57
CA THR A 559 23.51 -20.81 33.48
C THR A 559 24.18 -22.17 33.48
N GLU A 560 25.43 -22.18 33.01
CA GLU A 560 26.28 -23.38 32.92
C GLU A 560 26.47 -24.08 34.29
N LYS A 561 26.57 -23.31 35.39
CA LYS A 561 26.67 -23.83 36.74
C LYS A 561 25.33 -24.20 37.41
N GLY A 562 24.26 -24.24 36.62
CA GLY A 562 22.95 -24.73 37.06
C GLY A 562 22.11 -23.71 37.83
N THR A 563 22.38 -22.43 37.71
CA THR A 563 21.51 -21.36 38.20
C THR A 563 20.36 -21.13 37.24
N VAL A 564 19.17 -20.85 37.75
CA VAL A 564 17.99 -20.46 36.99
C VAL A 564 17.39 -19.18 37.56
N LYS A 565 16.97 -18.28 36.67
CA LYS A 565 16.34 -17.03 37.02
C LYS A 565 15.07 -16.85 36.20
N LYS A 566 14.00 -16.43 36.85
CA LYS A 566 12.71 -16.05 36.24
C LYS A 566 12.54 -14.54 36.36
N SER A 567 12.24 -13.86 35.26
CA SER A 567 11.94 -12.42 35.21
C SER A 567 10.66 -12.19 34.40
N LYS A 568 9.96 -11.08 34.65
CA LYS A 568 8.83 -10.70 33.79
C LYS A 568 9.38 -10.37 32.40
N PHE A 569 8.77 -10.91 31.34
CA PHE A 569 9.25 -10.70 29.97
C PHE A 569 9.10 -9.23 29.55
N LYS A 570 8.02 -8.58 29.96
CA LYS A 570 7.78 -7.16 29.76
C LYS A 570 8.88 -6.23 30.28
N ASP A 571 9.65 -6.65 31.26
CA ASP A 571 10.79 -5.87 31.81
C ASP A 571 11.92 -5.70 30.75
N PHE A 572 11.89 -6.49 29.67
CA PHE A 572 12.86 -6.43 28.56
C PHE A 572 12.37 -5.62 27.35
N ASP A 573 11.11 -5.16 27.37
CA ASP A 573 10.59 -4.20 26.40
C ASP A 573 11.13 -2.80 26.72
N SER A 574 12.14 -2.36 26.00
CA SER A 574 12.84 -1.12 26.27
C SER A 574 13.43 -0.50 25.01
N ASN A 575 13.46 0.81 24.95
CA ASN A 575 14.10 1.57 23.88
C ASN A 575 15.64 1.59 24.00
N TYR A 576 16.21 1.08 25.08
CA TYR A 576 17.67 0.97 25.22
C TYR A 576 18.20 -0.17 24.35
N LYS A 577 19.33 0.07 23.69
CA LYS A 577 20.00 -0.92 22.82
C LYS A 577 20.54 -2.12 23.62
N SER A 578 20.86 -1.94 24.90
CA SER A 578 21.31 -3.01 25.79
C SER A 578 20.72 -2.86 27.20
N LEU A 579 20.51 -3.99 27.88
CA LEU A 579 20.01 -4.09 29.23
C LEU A 579 20.81 -5.15 30.02
N GLN A 580 20.91 -4.98 31.34
CA GLN A 580 21.34 -6.07 32.23
C GLN A 580 20.22 -7.12 32.30
N ALA A 581 20.53 -8.38 32.01
CA ALA A 581 19.56 -9.48 32.01
C ALA A 581 19.70 -10.36 33.28
N ILE A 582 20.92 -10.60 33.74
CA ILE A 582 21.24 -11.36 34.98
C ILE A 582 22.59 -10.91 35.51
N LYS A 583 22.74 -10.88 36.82
CA LYS A 583 24.05 -10.75 37.46
C LYS A 583 24.62 -12.16 37.67
N LEU A 584 25.70 -12.46 36.94
CA LEU A 584 26.35 -13.77 37.00
C LEU A 584 27.28 -13.90 38.22
N LYS A 585 27.50 -15.13 38.68
CA LYS A 585 28.57 -15.48 39.60
C LYS A 585 29.89 -15.60 38.85
N ASP A 586 30.99 -15.47 39.57
CA ASP A 586 32.34 -15.58 38.95
C ASP A 586 32.51 -16.91 38.22
N GLY A 587 32.89 -16.81 36.95
CA GLY A 587 33.15 -17.93 36.04
C GLY A 587 31.86 -18.71 35.65
N ASP A 588 30.68 -18.15 35.84
CA ASP A 588 29.44 -18.70 35.30
C ASP A 588 29.05 -18.02 34.00
N LYS A 589 28.30 -18.71 33.11
CA LYS A 589 27.85 -18.21 31.82
C LYS A 589 26.40 -18.54 31.55
N VAL A 590 25.72 -17.70 30.81
CA VAL A 590 24.37 -18.00 30.29
C VAL A 590 24.47 -19.13 29.29
N VAL A 591 23.65 -20.17 29.42
CA VAL A 591 23.62 -21.32 28.48
C VAL A 591 22.34 -21.35 27.68
N SER A 592 21.22 -21.04 28.31
CA SER A 592 19.93 -21.09 27.64
C SER A 592 18.99 -20.01 28.19
N VAL A 593 18.19 -19.49 27.30
CA VAL A 593 17.10 -18.56 27.64
C VAL A 593 15.82 -19.07 27.00
N LYS A 594 14.71 -19.06 27.75
CA LYS A 594 13.38 -19.50 27.28
C LYS A 594 12.31 -18.53 27.75
N THR A 595 11.27 -18.39 26.98
CA THR A 595 10.05 -17.68 27.40
C THR A 595 9.04 -18.67 27.94
N THR A 596 8.20 -18.25 28.88
CA THR A 596 7.14 -19.09 29.49
C THR A 596 5.85 -18.32 29.72
N SER A 597 4.73 -19.08 29.71
CA SER A 597 3.40 -18.56 30.01
C SER A 597 3.12 -18.40 31.52
N GLY A 598 3.98 -18.98 32.40
CA GLY A 598 3.78 -19.01 33.83
C GLY A 598 3.13 -20.30 34.36
N LYS A 599 2.90 -21.30 33.53
CA LYS A 599 2.22 -22.56 33.86
C LYS A 599 2.99 -23.81 33.39
N GLU A 600 4.28 -23.68 33.15
CA GLU A 600 5.10 -24.71 32.53
C GLU A 600 6.01 -25.40 33.57
N ASP A 601 6.47 -26.60 33.23
CA ASP A 601 7.60 -27.23 33.91
C ASP A 601 8.90 -26.79 33.25
N ILE A 602 9.93 -26.65 34.01
CA ILE A 602 11.29 -26.38 33.59
C ILE A 602 12.10 -27.65 33.62
N ILE A 603 12.80 -27.95 32.54
CA ILE A 603 13.70 -29.10 32.45
C ILE A 603 15.11 -28.57 32.20
N LEU A 604 16.06 -28.91 33.10
CA LEU A 604 17.50 -28.63 32.90
C LEU A 604 18.20 -29.95 32.61
N VAL A 605 19.08 -29.94 31.61
CA VAL A 605 19.81 -31.12 31.14
C VAL A 605 21.31 -30.86 31.22
N SER A 606 22.04 -31.78 31.83
CA SER A 606 23.50 -31.70 31.93
C SER A 606 24.24 -32.47 30.86
N GLN A 607 25.49 -32.09 30.60
CA GLN A 607 26.38 -32.68 29.60
C GLN A 607 26.58 -34.19 29.84
N LYS A 608 26.64 -34.64 31.10
CA LYS A 608 26.80 -36.04 31.49
C LYS A 608 25.48 -36.83 31.54
N GLY A 609 24.39 -36.22 30.97
CA GLY A 609 23.13 -36.94 30.78
C GLY A 609 22.21 -37.00 32.00
N GLN A 610 22.28 -36.05 32.92
CA GLN A 610 21.29 -35.89 33.99
C GLN A 610 20.23 -34.87 33.54
N ALA A 611 19.00 -35.02 33.99
CA ALA A 611 17.94 -34.01 33.83
C ALA A 611 17.09 -33.87 35.08
N ILE A 612 16.71 -32.65 35.41
CA ILE A 612 15.74 -32.33 36.45
C ILE A 612 14.53 -31.62 35.86
N ARG A 613 13.34 -32.07 36.27
CA ARG A 613 12.06 -31.42 35.89
C ARG A 613 11.41 -30.88 37.17
N PHE A 614 11.02 -29.62 37.17
CA PHE A 614 10.34 -28.96 38.27
C PHE A 614 9.36 -27.90 37.76
N ASP A 615 8.32 -27.63 38.58
CA ASP A 615 7.31 -26.60 38.30
C ASP A 615 7.94 -25.20 38.34
N GLU A 616 7.68 -24.37 37.28
CA GLU A 616 8.19 -22.99 37.27
C GLU A 616 7.67 -22.11 38.41
N ASN A 617 6.57 -22.46 39.04
CA ASN A 617 6.07 -21.77 40.24
C ASN A 617 6.98 -21.90 41.46
N ASN A 618 7.92 -22.85 41.44
CA ASN A 618 9.02 -22.93 42.41
C ASN A 618 10.04 -21.78 42.25
N LEU A 619 9.90 -20.94 41.23
CA LEU A 619 10.71 -19.76 40.98
C LEU A 619 9.87 -18.49 41.18
N LYS A 620 10.29 -17.64 42.06
CA LYS A 620 9.74 -16.28 42.17
C LYS A 620 10.33 -15.41 41.05
N ALA A 621 9.49 -14.59 40.44
CA ALA A 621 9.96 -13.61 39.46
C ALA A 621 10.89 -12.58 40.14
N GLN A 622 12.02 -12.29 39.54
CA GLN A 622 13.06 -11.39 40.03
C GLN A 622 13.36 -10.29 38.99
N GLY A 623 13.82 -9.14 39.49
CA GLY A 623 14.25 -8.05 38.61
C GLY A 623 15.47 -8.42 37.75
N ARG A 624 15.70 -7.64 36.66
CA ARG A 624 16.75 -7.91 35.65
C ARG A 624 18.16 -8.10 36.25
N SER A 625 18.56 -7.33 37.26
CA SER A 625 19.90 -7.38 37.88
C SER A 625 20.07 -8.45 38.99
N ALA A 626 19.06 -9.30 39.22
CA ALA A 626 19.18 -10.36 40.22
C ALA A 626 20.04 -11.54 39.72
N MET A 627 20.56 -12.35 40.65
CA MET A 627 21.47 -13.48 40.34
C MET A 627 20.76 -14.80 40.05
N GLY A 628 19.47 -14.93 40.36
CA GLY A 628 18.75 -16.20 40.22
C GLY A 628 18.97 -17.14 41.42
N VAL A 629 18.55 -18.39 41.27
CA VAL A 629 18.60 -19.43 42.30
C VAL A 629 19.08 -20.76 41.70
N ARG A 630 19.52 -21.71 42.54
CA ARG A 630 19.93 -23.04 42.09
C ARG A 630 18.76 -23.80 41.45
N GLY A 631 18.89 -24.21 40.18
CA GLY A 631 17.94 -25.03 39.44
C GLY A 631 18.26 -26.53 39.52
N ILE A 632 19.54 -26.90 39.35
CA ILE A 632 20.04 -28.28 39.39
C ILE A 632 21.32 -28.33 40.25
N LYS A 633 21.54 -29.42 40.94
CA LYS A 633 22.81 -29.74 41.59
C LYS A 633 23.65 -30.59 40.60
N LEU A 634 24.75 -30.04 40.13
CA LEU A 634 25.66 -30.73 39.22
C LEU A 634 26.67 -31.57 40.00
N ARG A 635 27.16 -32.64 39.37
CA ARG A 635 28.31 -33.41 39.80
C ARG A 635 29.59 -32.68 39.45
N GLU A 636 30.72 -33.10 40.05
CA GLU A 636 32.02 -32.55 39.70
C GLU A 636 32.34 -32.74 38.23
N GLY A 637 32.81 -31.69 37.57
CA GLY A 637 33.09 -31.70 36.12
C GLY A 637 31.88 -31.80 35.17
N ASP A 638 30.64 -31.66 35.68
CA ASP A 638 29.42 -31.61 34.87
C ASP A 638 28.91 -30.17 34.75
N LYS A 639 28.21 -29.89 33.64
CA LYS A 639 27.64 -28.57 33.36
C LYS A 639 26.30 -28.70 32.67
N VAL A 640 25.46 -27.67 32.78
CA VAL A 640 24.21 -27.58 32.03
C VAL A 640 24.52 -27.27 30.55
N VAL A 641 23.93 -28.04 29.62
CA VAL A 641 24.10 -27.87 28.20
C VAL A 641 22.77 -27.62 27.46
N GLY A 642 21.65 -27.73 28.13
CA GLY A 642 20.35 -27.48 27.55
C GLY A 642 19.25 -27.29 28.59
N ALA A 643 18.21 -26.62 28.15
CA ALA A 643 16.99 -26.45 28.91
C ALA A 643 15.77 -26.47 28.00
N ALA A 644 14.66 -26.94 28.53
CA ALA A 644 13.37 -26.96 27.87
C ALA A 644 12.25 -26.57 28.83
N THR A 645 11.09 -26.26 28.28
CA THR A 645 9.83 -26.13 29.00
C THR A 645 8.86 -27.21 28.56
N SER A 646 7.78 -27.41 29.30
CA SER A 646 6.79 -28.46 29.02
C SER A 646 5.75 -28.08 27.98
N ARG A 647 6.10 -27.27 26.99
CA ARG A 647 5.20 -26.89 25.90
C ARG A 647 4.89 -28.04 24.95
N GLU A 648 5.90 -28.85 24.66
CA GLU A 648 5.77 -30.05 23.82
C GLU A 648 5.91 -31.31 24.66
N GLU A 649 5.29 -32.40 24.19
CA GLU A 649 5.26 -33.65 24.95
C GLU A 649 6.57 -34.45 24.89
N THR A 650 7.46 -34.11 23.97
CA THR A 650 8.66 -34.90 23.68
C THR A 650 9.91 -34.03 23.69
N LEU A 651 11.00 -34.54 24.25
CA LEU A 651 12.32 -33.93 24.23
C LEU A 651 13.22 -34.66 23.23
N LEU A 652 13.92 -33.90 22.38
CA LEU A 652 15.00 -34.36 21.53
C LEU A 652 16.33 -34.14 22.26
N PHE A 653 17.16 -35.18 22.29
CA PHE A 653 18.53 -35.18 22.82
C PHE A 653 19.53 -35.44 21.70
N ILE A 654 20.57 -34.64 21.60
CA ILE A 654 21.63 -34.77 20.60
C ILE A 654 23.01 -34.83 21.27
N THR A 655 23.83 -35.78 20.81
CA THR A 655 25.21 -35.95 21.30
C THR A 655 26.25 -35.38 20.33
N ALA A 656 27.44 -35.08 20.82
CA ALA A 656 28.54 -34.53 20.02
C ALA A 656 28.88 -35.40 18.78
N LYS A 657 28.77 -36.73 18.88
CA LYS A 657 29.11 -37.64 17.75
C LYS A 657 27.91 -38.00 16.84
N GLY A 658 26.87 -37.13 16.85
CA GLY A 658 25.76 -37.22 15.90
C GLY A 658 24.71 -38.27 16.20
N TYR A 659 24.61 -38.74 17.45
CA TYR A 659 23.52 -39.62 17.90
C TYR A 659 22.42 -38.78 18.55
N GLY A 660 21.18 -39.28 18.43
CA GLY A 660 20.05 -38.62 19.04
C GLY A 660 18.88 -39.54 19.33
N LYS A 661 17.99 -39.12 20.18
CA LYS A 661 16.73 -39.81 20.48
C LYS A 661 15.67 -38.81 20.90
N ARG A 662 14.42 -39.23 20.77
CA ARG A 662 13.27 -38.55 21.38
C ARG A 662 12.85 -39.27 22.65
N THR A 663 12.46 -38.61 23.70
CA THR A 663 11.92 -39.17 24.93
C THR A 663 10.71 -38.37 25.38
N LYS A 664 9.63 -39.06 25.77
CA LYS A 664 8.44 -38.40 26.30
C LYS A 664 8.75 -37.67 27.61
N LEU A 665 8.16 -36.51 27.79
CA LEU A 665 8.36 -35.66 28.95
C LEU A 665 7.90 -36.40 30.24
N ASP A 666 6.87 -37.21 30.16
CA ASP A 666 6.32 -37.95 31.30
C ASP A 666 7.27 -39.01 31.88
N GLU A 667 8.31 -39.39 31.17
CA GLU A 667 9.38 -40.27 31.72
C GLU A 667 10.25 -39.51 32.73
N PHE A 668 10.17 -38.16 32.83
CA PHE A 668 10.86 -37.36 33.79
C PHE A 668 9.91 -36.97 34.90
N ARG A 669 10.10 -37.55 36.09
CA ARG A 669 9.29 -37.19 37.27
C ARG A 669 9.50 -35.73 37.69
N ARG A 670 8.44 -35.04 38.10
CA ARG A 670 8.56 -33.75 38.76
C ARG A 670 9.29 -33.91 40.11
N ALA A 671 10.25 -33.01 40.38
CA ALA A 671 11.02 -32.96 41.59
C ALA A 671 11.09 -31.52 42.11
N GLY A 672 11.57 -31.33 43.34
CA GLY A 672 11.93 -30.00 43.83
C GLY A 672 13.18 -29.48 43.08
N ARG A 673 13.24 -28.15 42.77
CA ARG A 673 14.42 -27.54 42.18
C ARG A 673 15.67 -27.73 43.02
N GLY A 674 16.86 -27.71 42.39
CA GLY A 674 18.16 -27.79 43.05
C GLY A 674 18.59 -29.19 43.45
N GLY A 675 17.85 -30.26 43.05
CA GLY A 675 18.24 -31.66 43.18
C GLY A 675 19.21 -32.14 42.10
N LEU A 676 19.68 -33.40 42.22
CA LEU A 676 20.59 -34.06 41.22
C LEU A 676 19.88 -34.49 39.94
N GLY A 677 18.54 -34.51 39.94
CA GLY A 677 17.75 -35.00 38.79
C GLY A 677 17.82 -36.52 38.61
N VAL A 678 17.45 -36.96 37.39
CA VAL A 678 17.43 -38.36 36.98
C VAL A 678 18.23 -38.51 35.66
N LYS A 679 18.66 -39.76 35.37
CA LYS A 679 19.39 -40.03 34.14
C LYS A 679 18.48 -39.83 32.93
N ALA A 680 18.86 -38.99 32.00
CA ALA A 680 18.14 -38.69 30.76
C ALA A 680 18.70 -39.42 29.54
N LEU A 681 19.99 -39.70 29.53
CA LEU A 681 20.67 -40.42 28.45
C LEU A 681 21.88 -41.18 29.05
N LYS A 682 22.14 -42.36 28.55
CA LYS A 682 23.39 -43.09 28.89
C LYS A 682 24.50 -42.56 27.95
N VAL A 683 25.31 -41.65 28.47
CA VAL A 683 26.48 -41.10 27.78
C VAL A 683 27.57 -42.16 27.73
N THR A 684 28.22 -42.31 26.56
CA THR A 684 29.33 -43.26 26.35
C THR A 684 30.39 -42.58 25.46
N GLU A 685 31.65 -42.90 25.60
CA GLU A 685 32.72 -42.35 24.77
C GLU A 685 32.49 -42.53 23.26
N ALA A 686 31.86 -43.66 22.86
CA ALA A 686 31.56 -43.93 21.47
C ALA A 686 30.50 -43.00 20.85
N LYS A 687 29.60 -42.41 21.68
CA LYS A 687 28.52 -41.55 21.23
C LYS A 687 28.70 -40.08 21.62
N GLY A 688 29.69 -39.79 22.42
CA GLY A 688 30.02 -38.43 22.88
C GLY A 688 29.06 -37.91 23.97
N ASP A 689 29.43 -36.82 24.60
CA ASP A 689 28.65 -36.09 25.58
C ASP A 689 27.43 -35.44 24.92
N LEU A 690 26.40 -35.10 25.74
CA LEU A 690 25.28 -34.31 25.26
C LEU A 690 25.73 -32.88 24.93
N ILE A 691 25.35 -32.42 23.74
CA ILE A 691 25.54 -31.02 23.34
C ILE A 691 24.30 -30.18 23.61
N GLY A 692 23.12 -30.79 23.72
CA GLY A 692 21.89 -30.10 24.00
C GLY A 692 20.65 -30.97 24.02
N ALA A 693 19.57 -30.41 24.53
CA ALA A 693 18.24 -30.97 24.49
C ALA A 693 17.22 -29.87 24.25
N GLY A 694 16.15 -30.16 23.48
CA GLY A 694 15.10 -29.22 23.17
C GLY A 694 13.74 -29.89 22.99
N PRO A 695 12.64 -29.18 23.23
CA PRO A 695 11.29 -29.67 23.03
C PRO A 695 10.99 -29.79 21.52
N VAL A 696 10.31 -30.88 21.13
CA VAL A 696 9.91 -31.17 19.75
C VAL A 696 8.57 -31.88 19.69
N ASP A 697 7.85 -31.72 18.59
CA ASP A 697 6.68 -32.50 18.21
C ASP A 697 6.97 -33.35 16.96
N GLU A 698 5.99 -34.11 16.48
CA GLU A 698 6.19 -35.01 15.32
C GLU A 698 6.33 -34.27 14.00
N ASP A 699 5.75 -33.07 13.88
CA ASP A 699 5.77 -32.25 12.67
C ASP A 699 6.99 -31.32 12.63
N THR A 700 7.77 -31.28 13.71
CA THR A 700 9.01 -30.50 13.79
C THR A 700 10.09 -31.12 12.87
N GLU A 701 10.87 -30.27 12.22
CA GLU A 701 12.13 -30.63 11.59
C GLU A 701 13.30 -30.19 12.45
N VAL A 702 14.42 -30.86 12.35
CA VAL A 702 15.65 -30.47 13.06
C VAL A 702 16.78 -30.20 12.07
N MET A 703 17.46 -29.11 12.26
CA MET A 703 18.74 -28.82 11.61
C MET A 703 19.89 -29.11 12.57
N LEU A 704 20.86 -29.85 12.07
CA LEU A 704 22.09 -30.16 12.76
C LEU A 704 23.27 -29.58 11.98
N MET A 705 24.22 -29.03 12.71
CA MET A 705 25.46 -28.46 12.15
C MET A 705 26.65 -29.17 12.76
N SER A 706 27.66 -29.47 11.92
CA SER A 706 28.95 -30.03 12.39
C SER A 706 30.01 -28.94 12.54
N THR A 707 31.05 -29.22 13.31
CA THR A 707 32.26 -28.38 13.44
C THR A 707 32.99 -28.17 12.09
N GLY A 708 32.82 -29.04 11.12
CA GLY A 708 33.27 -28.90 9.75
C GLY A 708 32.36 -28.06 8.84
N GLY A 709 31.39 -27.34 9.40
CA GLY A 709 30.48 -26.47 8.65
C GLY A 709 29.45 -27.20 7.78
N THR A 710 29.19 -28.48 8.01
CA THR A 710 28.22 -29.27 7.29
C THR A 710 26.88 -29.24 8.01
N ALA A 711 25.77 -28.98 7.28
CA ALA A 711 24.41 -28.95 7.81
C ALA A 711 23.53 -30.08 7.23
N ILE A 712 22.68 -30.65 8.08
CA ILE A 712 21.60 -31.54 7.67
C ILE A 712 20.28 -31.06 8.25
N ARG A 713 19.21 -31.12 7.45
CA ARG A 713 17.82 -30.87 7.88
C ARG A 713 17.04 -32.17 7.74
N CYS A 714 16.47 -32.68 8.83
CA CYS A 714 15.69 -33.92 8.83
C CYS A 714 14.41 -33.79 9.68
N ALA A 715 13.40 -34.57 9.33
CA ALA A 715 12.15 -34.60 10.08
C ALA A 715 12.36 -35.34 11.42
N VAL A 716 11.88 -34.73 12.53
CA VAL A 716 11.98 -35.30 13.87
C VAL A 716 11.32 -36.65 13.99
N LYS A 717 10.25 -36.93 13.25
CA LYS A 717 9.59 -38.25 13.20
C LYS A 717 10.50 -39.38 12.74
N GLN A 718 11.59 -39.10 12.03
CA GLN A 718 12.58 -40.11 11.64
C GLN A 718 13.55 -40.46 12.77
N ILE A 719 13.59 -39.68 13.83
CA ILE A 719 14.40 -39.93 15.02
C ILE A 719 13.59 -40.77 16.00
N LYS A 720 14.10 -41.96 16.34
CA LYS A 720 13.36 -42.94 17.13
C LYS A 720 13.04 -42.43 18.53
N GLN A 721 11.76 -42.60 18.94
CA GLN A 721 11.35 -42.36 20.31
C GLN A 721 11.81 -43.54 21.19
N MET A 722 12.46 -43.24 22.31
CA MET A 722 13.10 -44.22 23.16
C MET A 722 12.94 -43.84 24.66
N SER A 723 13.09 -44.85 25.51
CA SER A 723 13.07 -44.64 26.96
C SER A 723 14.22 -43.72 27.45
N ARG A 724 14.03 -43.14 28.64
CA ARG A 724 14.92 -42.18 29.26
C ARG A 724 16.39 -42.61 29.33
N VAL A 725 16.70 -43.87 29.58
CA VAL A 725 18.08 -44.40 29.74
C VAL A 725 18.71 -44.89 28.43
N ALA A 726 17.99 -44.89 27.31
CA ALA A 726 18.52 -45.37 26.01
C ALA A 726 19.63 -44.45 25.47
N GLN A 727 20.48 -45.01 24.64
CA GLN A 727 21.69 -44.32 24.09
C GLN A 727 21.46 -43.55 22.78
N GLY A 728 20.27 -43.64 22.18
CA GLY A 728 19.96 -42.98 20.91
C GLY A 728 20.44 -43.73 19.66
N VAL A 729 20.02 -43.23 18.48
CA VAL A 729 20.38 -43.72 17.14
C VAL A 729 21.20 -42.65 16.40
N LYS A 730 21.92 -43.06 15.35
CA LYS A 730 22.67 -42.10 14.53
C LYS A 730 21.71 -41.20 13.75
N VAL A 731 21.84 -39.93 13.90
CA VAL A 731 21.03 -38.86 13.24
C VAL A 731 21.81 -38.20 12.10
N MET A 732 23.09 -37.94 12.34
CA MET A 732 23.99 -37.39 11.34
C MET A 732 25.26 -38.21 11.22
N LYS A 733 25.75 -38.44 9.99
CA LYS A 733 27.03 -39.09 9.74
C LYS A 733 28.13 -37.98 9.70
N LEU A 734 29.06 -38.07 10.63
CA LEU A 734 30.20 -37.16 10.77
C LEU A 734 31.46 -37.77 10.26
N SER A 735 32.44 -36.98 9.83
CA SER A 735 33.82 -37.39 9.57
C SER A 735 34.55 -37.71 10.88
N LYS A 736 35.78 -38.31 10.82
CA LYS A 736 36.46 -38.87 12.02
C LYS A 736 36.74 -37.81 13.12
N GLU A 737 36.93 -36.57 12.76
CA GLU A 737 37.30 -35.49 13.70
C GLU A 737 36.19 -34.43 13.90
N GLU A 738 35.02 -34.65 13.25
CA GLU A 738 33.90 -33.72 13.38
C GLU A 738 32.99 -34.09 14.55
N GLU A 739 32.45 -33.03 15.16
CA GLU A 739 31.41 -33.11 16.18
C GLU A 739 30.20 -32.24 15.76
N ILE A 740 29.04 -32.48 16.34
CA ILE A 740 27.91 -31.56 16.21
C ILE A 740 28.20 -30.31 17.04
N SER A 741 28.17 -29.13 16.38
CA SER A 741 28.36 -27.84 17.02
C SER A 741 27.07 -27.20 17.48
N ALA A 742 25.97 -27.38 16.72
CA ALA A 742 24.67 -26.79 17.02
C ALA A 742 23.52 -27.66 16.48
N PHE A 743 22.38 -27.59 17.14
CA PHE A 743 21.14 -28.12 16.61
C PHE A 743 19.97 -27.16 16.88
N ILE A 744 18.98 -27.17 15.99
CA ILE A 744 17.80 -26.32 16.11
C ILE A 744 16.54 -27.06 15.63
N PRO A 745 15.48 -27.09 16.45
CA PRO A 745 14.16 -27.49 16.02
C PRO A 745 13.56 -26.40 15.12
N ILE A 746 13.03 -26.79 13.96
CA ILE A 746 12.32 -25.92 13.01
C ILE A 746 10.85 -26.40 13.00
N LYS A 747 9.93 -25.57 13.47
CA LYS A 747 8.49 -25.86 13.35
C LYS A 747 8.06 -25.56 11.91
N ASN A 748 7.35 -26.50 11.27
CA ASN A 748 6.64 -26.21 10.03
C ASN A 748 5.32 -25.56 10.45
N GLU A 749 5.10 -24.30 10.11
CA GLU A 749 3.76 -23.74 10.14
C GLU A 749 2.95 -24.44 9.04
N SER A 750 1.88 -25.13 9.45
CA SER A 750 0.89 -25.78 8.58
C SER A 750 -0.08 -24.75 8.00
#